data_2499fdb0555c6e29415743f894eaa52c
#
_entry.id   2499fdb0555c6e29415743f894eaa52c
#
_cell.length_a   1.000
_cell.length_b   1.000
_cell.length_c   1.000
_cell.angle_alpha   90.00
_cell.angle_beta   90.00
_cell.angle_gamma   90.00
#
_symmetry.space_group_name_H-M   'P 1'
#
loop_
_entity.id
_entity.type
_entity.pdbx_description
1 polymer ?
#
loop_
_entity_poly.entity_id
_entity_poly.type
_entity_poly.pdbx_seq_one_letter_code
_entity_poly.pdbx_strand_id
1 'polypeptide(L)'
;MEEKVEHYDESDIQVLEGLEAVRKRPGMYIGTTSARGLHHLVWEIVDNSIDEALAGFCNKIRVVLLPGDVVKVIDNGRGMPTGMNVKTGKNTIETIFTVLHAGGKFGGGGYKVSGGLHGVGASVVNALSEWLEVYVHREGHIYYQRFENGGTPVGSLKVVGDCDQEETGTTVIFKADPEIFTETTVYDYGVLSQRLRELAFLNKGLKLVLEDERLDPAKVDEYHYEGGLREYVAFLNKNKTPLHDRIIDCEDTMNDISVEIAMQYNDGYQPNIYSFCNNINTHEGGTHEEGFRLALTRVINNYAKSHNFLKDKDDSLSGDDCREGLTAIVSVKHPDPQYEGQTKTKLGNAEVRKIVSTILANALDKFLLENPDTAKIIMDKVTLASKARMAAKRAREMTRRKTALDVSNLPGKLADCSSKDPSECEIFIVEGDSAGGSAKSGRDRKIQAILPLRGKILNVEKARLERILGNAETRSMITAFGTGIGDEFDINKLRYHKIVIMTDADVDGGHIRILMLTFLYRYLKPLIENGYVYAAQPPLYLLRHGKDDHYLYSDYELDKLKEELGPNAKYTIQRYKGLGEMNPEQLWETTMNPENRVLNRIQLDDAMQADQLFDMLMGERVEPRRDFIRENAKYVENLDI
;
A
#
# COMPACT_ATOMS: atom_id res chain seq x y z
N MET A 1 41.88 -11.94 -14.12
CA MET A 1 41.41 -13.34 -14.32
C MET A 1 40.19 -13.23 -15.24
N GLU A 2 40.36 -13.70 -16.47
CA GLU A 2 39.23 -13.78 -17.41
C GLU A 2 38.30 -14.86 -16.89
N GLU A 3 37.09 -14.47 -16.45
CA GLU A 3 36.01 -15.41 -16.20
C GLU A 3 35.65 -16.10 -17.51
N LYS A 4 35.81 -17.40 -17.53
CA LYS A 4 35.30 -18.26 -18.58
C LYS A 4 33.81 -18.05 -18.65
N VAL A 5 33.30 -17.46 -19.72
CA VAL A 5 31.90 -17.57 -20.12
C VAL A 5 31.64 -19.07 -20.31
N GLU A 6 30.88 -19.69 -19.41
CA GLU A 6 30.41 -21.05 -19.56
C GLU A 6 29.60 -21.12 -20.86
N HIS A 7 29.81 -22.17 -21.61
CA HIS A 7 29.16 -22.38 -22.90
C HIS A 7 27.64 -22.52 -22.66
N TYR A 8 26.84 -21.54 -23.09
CA TYR A 8 25.41 -21.60 -23.02
C TYR A 8 24.86 -22.42 -24.19
N ASP A 9 24.27 -23.57 -23.89
CA ASP A 9 23.71 -24.49 -24.90
C ASP A 9 22.29 -25.00 -24.53
N GLU A 10 21.74 -25.90 -25.32
CA GLU A 10 20.40 -26.43 -25.15
C GLU A 10 20.18 -27.15 -23.80
N SER A 11 21.27 -27.64 -23.18
CA SER A 11 21.20 -28.31 -21.87
C SER A 11 20.96 -27.33 -20.71
N ASP A 12 21.24 -26.03 -20.92
CA ASP A 12 20.98 -24.97 -19.94
C ASP A 12 19.50 -24.54 -19.91
N ILE A 13 18.72 -24.95 -20.91
CA ILE A 13 17.28 -24.66 -20.97
C ILE A 13 16.51 -25.65 -20.11
N GLN A 14 16.10 -25.20 -18.92
CA GLN A 14 15.25 -26.00 -18.01
C GLN A 14 13.78 -25.73 -18.28
N VAL A 15 13.01 -26.80 -18.51
CA VAL A 15 11.54 -26.75 -18.57
C VAL A 15 11.01 -27.16 -17.20
N LEU A 16 10.31 -26.23 -16.54
CA LEU A 16 9.65 -26.48 -15.26
C LEU A 16 8.18 -26.76 -15.50
N GLU A 17 7.67 -27.85 -14.96
CA GLU A 17 6.28 -28.24 -15.10
C GLU A 17 5.53 -28.18 -13.77
N GLY A 18 4.23 -27.82 -13.84
CA GLY A 18 3.32 -27.87 -12.70
C GLY A 18 3.75 -27.00 -11.51
N LEU A 19 3.63 -27.57 -10.30
CA LEU A 19 3.88 -26.86 -9.03
C LEU A 19 5.36 -26.60 -8.76
N GLU A 20 6.27 -27.32 -9.40
CA GLU A 20 7.72 -27.08 -9.27
C GLU A 20 8.09 -25.68 -9.79
N ALA A 21 7.47 -25.22 -10.88
CA ALA A 21 7.66 -23.88 -11.40
C ALA A 21 7.32 -22.80 -10.38
N VAL A 22 6.23 -23.00 -9.60
CA VAL A 22 5.81 -22.09 -8.54
C VAL A 22 6.82 -22.03 -7.41
N ARG A 23 7.30 -23.18 -6.93
CA ARG A 23 8.29 -23.26 -5.85
C ARG A 23 9.63 -22.63 -6.24
N LYS A 24 10.05 -22.81 -7.49
CA LYS A 24 11.34 -22.29 -7.98
C LYS A 24 11.30 -20.78 -8.24
N ARG A 25 10.13 -20.21 -8.57
CA ARG A 25 9.93 -18.79 -8.86
C ARG A 25 8.65 -18.25 -8.20
N PRO A 26 8.55 -18.31 -6.86
CA PRO A 26 7.33 -17.88 -6.16
C PRO A 26 6.97 -16.42 -6.41
N GLY A 27 7.97 -15.54 -6.57
CA GLY A 27 7.77 -14.13 -6.86
C GLY A 27 6.96 -13.83 -8.14
N MET A 28 6.93 -14.74 -9.12
CA MET A 28 6.10 -14.60 -10.32
C MET A 28 4.60 -14.71 -10.00
N TYR A 29 4.22 -15.41 -8.92
CA TYR A 29 2.83 -15.72 -8.58
C TYR A 29 2.31 -14.88 -7.41
N ILE A 30 3.15 -14.65 -6.39
CA ILE A 30 2.78 -13.92 -5.16
C ILE A 30 3.54 -12.59 -4.98
N GLY A 31 4.36 -12.20 -5.98
CA GLY A 31 5.11 -10.94 -6.01
C GLY A 31 6.39 -10.97 -5.17
N THR A 32 6.39 -11.54 -3.98
CA THR A 32 7.54 -11.61 -3.05
C THR A 32 7.40 -12.78 -2.10
N THR A 33 8.50 -13.21 -1.47
CA THR A 33 8.49 -14.21 -0.38
C THR A 33 8.61 -13.57 1.02
N SER A 34 8.53 -12.25 1.12
CA SER A 34 8.46 -11.53 2.39
C SER A 34 7.10 -11.70 3.09
N ALA A 35 6.89 -11.03 4.22
CA ALA A 35 5.61 -11.01 4.94
C ALA A 35 4.40 -10.68 4.03
N ARG A 36 4.57 -9.80 3.02
CA ARG A 36 3.51 -9.47 2.06
C ARG A 36 3.09 -10.68 1.22
N GLY A 37 4.06 -11.44 0.69
CA GLY A 37 3.77 -12.65 -0.08
C GLY A 37 3.18 -13.75 0.80
N LEU A 38 3.57 -13.83 2.07
CA LEU A 38 2.97 -14.74 3.04
C LEU A 38 1.45 -14.46 3.21
N HIS A 39 1.07 -13.20 3.42
CA HIS A 39 -0.35 -12.82 3.52
C HIS A 39 -1.11 -13.04 2.21
N HIS A 40 -0.43 -12.96 1.06
CA HIS A 40 -1.05 -13.22 -0.24
C HIS A 40 -1.63 -14.64 -0.36
N LEU A 41 -1.03 -15.63 0.31
CA LEU A 41 -1.58 -16.99 0.37
C LEU A 41 -3.00 -17.01 0.98
N VAL A 42 -3.23 -16.21 2.02
CA VAL A 42 -4.56 -16.09 2.64
C VAL A 42 -5.54 -15.45 1.67
N TRP A 43 -5.09 -14.39 0.95
CA TRP A 43 -5.95 -13.68 -0.02
C TRP A 43 -6.41 -14.60 -1.15
N GLU A 44 -5.55 -15.44 -1.70
CA GLU A 44 -5.92 -16.37 -2.78
C GLU A 44 -7.01 -17.37 -2.35
N ILE A 45 -7.03 -17.81 -1.09
CA ILE A 45 -8.08 -18.69 -0.58
C ILE A 45 -9.35 -17.90 -0.26
N VAL A 46 -9.23 -16.73 0.40
CA VAL A 46 -10.37 -15.87 0.75
C VAL A 46 -11.07 -15.36 -0.53
N ASP A 47 -10.33 -14.97 -1.57
CA ASP A 47 -10.88 -14.50 -2.83
C ASP A 47 -11.71 -15.59 -3.54
N ASN A 48 -11.37 -16.88 -3.36
CA ASN A 48 -12.22 -17.98 -3.86
C ASN A 48 -13.57 -18.04 -3.13
N SER A 49 -13.58 -17.81 -1.81
CA SER A 49 -14.81 -17.74 -1.02
C SER A 49 -15.63 -16.48 -1.33
N ILE A 50 -14.95 -15.34 -1.63
CA ILE A 50 -15.58 -14.10 -2.10
C ILE A 50 -16.23 -14.32 -3.48
N ASP A 51 -15.62 -15.09 -4.37
CA ASP A 51 -16.22 -15.40 -5.67
C ASP A 51 -17.51 -16.24 -5.51
N GLU A 52 -17.60 -17.12 -4.50
CA GLU A 52 -18.87 -17.79 -4.13
C GLU A 52 -19.91 -16.77 -3.62
N ALA A 53 -19.48 -15.76 -2.86
CA ALA A 53 -20.38 -14.69 -2.41
C ALA A 53 -20.87 -13.82 -3.57
N LEU A 54 -20.00 -13.45 -4.51
CA LEU A 54 -20.36 -12.71 -5.72
C LEU A 54 -21.33 -13.51 -6.62
N ALA A 55 -21.21 -14.83 -6.61
CA ALA A 55 -22.14 -15.71 -7.30
C ALA A 55 -23.48 -15.89 -6.55
N GLY A 56 -23.62 -15.35 -5.33
CA GLY A 56 -24.83 -15.39 -4.52
C GLY A 56 -24.99 -16.66 -3.67
N PHE A 57 -23.94 -17.47 -3.50
CA PHE A 57 -24.03 -18.75 -2.80
C PHE A 57 -23.33 -18.76 -1.44
N CYS A 58 -22.60 -17.68 -1.08
CA CYS A 58 -21.93 -17.58 0.21
C CYS A 58 -22.31 -16.28 0.90
N ASN A 59 -22.62 -16.35 2.20
CA ASN A 59 -22.93 -15.18 3.02
C ASN A 59 -22.10 -15.09 4.29
N LYS A 60 -21.21 -16.07 4.53
CA LYS A 60 -20.32 -16.07 5.69
C LYS A 60 -18.97 -16.71 5.36
N ILE A 61 -17.90 -16.00 5.69
CA ILE A 61 -16.53 -16.48 5.58
C ILE A 61 -15.83 -16.30 6.93
N ARG A 62 -15.11 -17.32 7.40
CA ARG A 62 -14.27 -17.24 8.60
C ARG A 62 -12.82 -17.51 8.24
N VAL A 63 -11.93 -16.66 8.76
CA VAL A 63 -10.48 -16.84 8.72
C VAL A 63 -10.00 -17.04 10.15
N VAL A 64 -9.33 -18.14 10.43
CA VAL A 64 -8.85 -18.49 11.76
C VAL A 64 -7.34 -18.68 11.73
N LEU A 65 -6.64 -17.96 12.60
CA LEU A 65 -5.21 -18.13 12.87
C LEU A 65 -5.05 -19.14 14.00
N LEU A 66 -4.52 -20.30 13.68
CA LEU A 66 -4.28 -21.40 14.62
C LEU A 66 -2.84 -21.35 15.16
N PRO A 67 -2.55 -21.95 16.34
CA PRO A 67 -1.18 -22.11 16.82
C PRO A 67 -0.29 -22.84 15.81
N GLY A 68 0.98 -22.44 15.74
CA GLY A 68 1.98 -23.01 14.82
C GLY A 68 1.94 -22.45 13.40
N ASP A 69 1.47 -21.19 13.26
CA ASP A 69 1.41 -20.46 12.00
C ASP A 69 0.52 -21.11 10.93
N VAL A 70 -0.56 -21.74 11.38
CA VAL A 70 -1.54 -22.39 10.53
C VAL A 70 -2.73 -21.46 10.29
N VAL A 71 -3.17 -21.39 9.03
CA VAL A 71 -4.37 -20.63 8.65
C VAL A 71 -5.49 -21.57 8.22
N LYS A 72 -6.70 -21.26 8.67
CA LYS A 72 -7.92 -21.96 8.29
C LYS A 72 -8.93 -20.97 7.73
N VAL A 73 -9.39 -21.21 6.50
CA VAL A 73 -10.44 -20.43 5.83
C VAL A 73 -11.66 -21.30 5.63
N ILE A 74 -12.82 -20.83 6.03
CA ILE A 74 -14.09 -21.54 6.00
C ILE A 74 -15.11 -20.66 5.28
N ASP A 75 -15.79 -21.18 4.29
CA ASP A 75 -16.96 -20.56 3.67
C ASP A 75 -18.19 -21.49 3.73
N ASN A 76 -19.36 -20.90 3.57
CA ASN A 76 -20.63 -21.61 3.43
C ASN A 76 -21.18 -21.53 1.99
N GLY A 77 -20.28 -21.56 0.99
CA GLY A 77 -20.61 -21.61 -0.43
C GLY A 77 -21.15 -22.97 -0.87
N ARG A 78 -21.19 -23.22 -2.17
CA ARG A 78 -21.70 -24.49 -2.76
C ARG A 78 -20.83 -25.71 -2.47
N GLY A 79 -19.62 -25.50 -1.96
CA GLY A 79 -18.59 -26.54 -1.88
C GLY A 79 -17.97 -26.88 -3.24
N MET A 80 -16.69 -27.18 -3.27
CA MET A 80 -15.99 -27.57 -4.50
C MET A 80 -16.59 -28.85 -5.11
N PRO A 81 -16.63 -28.99 -6.44
CA PRO A 81 -17.03 -30.26 -7.08
C PRO A 81 -16.07 -31.40 -6.66
N THR A 82 -16.60 -32.56 -6.36
CA THR A 82 -15.86 -33.75 -5.86
C THR A 82 -15.69 -34.84 -6.89
N GLY A 83 -16.37 -34.74 -8.04
CA GLY A 83 -16.34 -35.73 -9.11
C GLY A 83 -14.99 -35.78 -9.86
N MET A 84 -14.87 -36.80 -10.72
CA MET A 84 -13.67 -36.97 -11.56
C MET A 84 -13.61 -35.95 -12.71
N ASN A 85 -12.49 -35.30 -12.89
CA ASN A 85 -12.25 -34.42 -14.02
C ASN A 85 -11.86 -35.26 -15.25
N VAL A 86 -12.62 -35.13 -16.32
CA VAL A 86 -12.46 -35.94 -17.54
C VAL A 86 -11.12 -35.71 -18.24
N LYS A 87 -10.57 -34.49 -18.17
CA LYS A 87 -9.31 -34.15 -18.85
C LYS A 87 -8.07 -34.63 -18.10
N THR A 88 -8.09 -34.55 -16.77
CA THR A 88 -6.92 -34.89 -15.96
C THR A 88 -6.95 -36.35 -15.46
N GLY A 89 -8.09 -36.99 -15.48
CA GLY A 89 -8.28 -38.32 -14.88
C GLY A 89 -8.17 -38.35 -13.34
N LYS A 90 -8.11 -37.16 -12.70
CA LYS A 90 -8.01 -36.94 -11.27
C LYS A 90 -9.36 -36.47 -10.70
N ASN A 91 -9.57 -36.55 -9.39
CA ASN A 91 -10.71 -35.85 -8.80
C ASN A 91 -10.57 -34.33 -8.93
N THR A 92 -11.69 -33.62 -8.89
CA THR A 92 -11.70 -32.16 -9.16
C THR A 92 -10.92 -31.38 -8.11
N ILE A 93 -10.96 -31.78 -6.82
CA ILE A 93 -10.21 -31.10 -5.76
C ILE A 93 -8.71 -31.25 -6.02
N GLU A 94 -8.22 -32.48 -6.29
CA GLU A 94 -6.83 -32.69 -6.65
C GLU A 94 -6.43 -31.87 -7.88
N THR A 95 -7.30 -31.82 -8.90
CA THR A 95 -7.04 -31.02 -10.10
C THR A 95 -6.88 -29.52 -9.78
N ILE A 96 -7.77 -28.93 -8.96
CA ILE A 96 -7.73 -27.51 -8.58
C ILE A 96 -6.45 -27.18 -7.81
N PHE A 97 -5.99 -28.06 -6.93
CA PHE A 97 -4.84 -27.81 -6.07
C PHE A 97 -3.49 -28.25 -6.66
N THR A 98 -3.47 -29.06 -7.75
CA THR A 98 -2.20 -29.56 -8.32
C THR A 98 -1.95 -29.15 -9.77
N VAL A 99 -2.96 -28.64 -10.48
CA VAL A 99 -2.81 -28.26 -11.89
C VAL A 99 -2.95 -26.76 -12.03
N LEU A 100 -1.92 -26.11 -12.59
CA LEU A 100 -1.97 -24.69 -12.92
C LEU A 100 -2.98 -24.47 -14.06
N HIS A 101 -3.65 -23.32 -14.02
CA HIS A 101 -4.69 -22.94 -14.99
C HIS A 101 -5.88 -23.91 -15.01
N ALA A 102 -6.20 -24.49 -13.86
CA ALA A 102 -7.41 -25.31 -13.67
C ALA A 102 -8.42 -24.56 -12.78
N GLY A 103 -9.66 -24.47 -13.24
CA GLY A 103 -10.72 -23.80 -12.46
C GLY A 103 -12.04 -23.69 -13.23
N GLY A 104 -13.12 -23.42 -12.51
CA GLY A 104 -14.48 -23.23 -13.05
C GLY A 104 -14.79 -21.81 -13.56
N LYS A 105 -13.79 -20.92 -13.59
CA LYS A 105 -13.94 -19.48 -13.87
C LYS A 105 -13.56 -19.08 -15.33
N PHE A 106 -13.22 -20.06 -16.17
CA PHE A 106 -12.85 -19.88 -17.59
C PHE A 106 -14.06 -19.91 -18.55
N GLY A 107 -15.14 -19.17 -18.25
CA GLY A 107 -16.29 -19.04 -19.17
C GLY A 107 -17.32 -20.17 -19.11
N GLY A 108 -17.29 -21.03 -18.07
CA GLY A 108 -18.16 -22.21 -17.94
C GLY A 108 -19.53 -21.99 -17.30
N GLY A 109 -20.04 -20.74 -17.19
CA GLY A 109 -21.39 -20.45 -16.67
C GLY A 109 -21.56 -20.54 -15.14
N GLY A 110 -20.56 -20.96 -14.39
CA GLY A 110 -20.61 -21.06 -12.93
C GLY A 110 -20.43 -19.74 -12.19
N TYR A 111 -19.74 -18.78 -12.81
CA TYR A 111 -19.46 -17.45 -12.28
C TYR A 111 -19.58 -16.40 -13.37
N LYS A 112 -20.45 -15.42 -13.19
CA LYS A 112 -20.56 -14.26 -14.12
C LYS A 112 -19.46 -13.25 -13.87
N VAL A 113 -19.06 -13.08 -12.61
CA VAL A 113 -18.02 -12.16 -12.16
C VAL A 113 -17.13 -12.92 -11.18
N SER A 114 -15.83 -12.81 -11.32
CA SER A 114 -14.87 -13.39 -10.36
C SER A 114 -13.60 -12.57 -10.28
N GLY A 115 -12.95 -12.58 -9.12
CA GLY A 115 -11.62 -12.01 -8.90
C GLY A 115 -10.52 -12.97 -9.37
N GLY A 116 -10.75 -14.27 -9.25
CA GLY A 116 -9.83 -15.33 -9.65
C GLY A 116 -9.91 -15.67 -11.13
N LEU A 117 -9.09 -15.02 -11.97
CA LEU A 117 -9.14 -15.15 -13.43
C LEU A 117 -8.19 -16.21 -14.00
N HIS A 118 -7.07 -16.46 -13.33
CA HIS A 118 -5.97 -17.24 -13.88
C HIS A 118 -6.03 -18.73 -13.54
N GLY A 119 -6.90 -19.13 -12.58
CA GLY A 119 -7.02 -20.53 -12.13
C GLY A 119 -5.74 -21.09 -11.51
N VAL A 120 -4.99 -20.25 -10.80
CA VAL A 120 -3.72 -20.65 -10.21
C VAL A 120 -3.68 -20.46 -8.68
N GLY A 121 -4.55 -19.64 -8.08
CA GLY A 121 -4.46 -19.27 -6.66
C GLY A 121 -4.39 -20.45 -5.72
N ALA A 122 -5.33 -21.38 -5.79
CA ALA A 122 -5.36 -22.57 -4.92
C ALA A 122 -4.12 -23.45 -5.11
N SER A 123 -3.68 -23.68 -6.35
CA SER A 123 -2.50 -24.48 -6.66
C SER A 123 -1.19 -23.79 -6.23
N VAL A 124 -1.12 -22.46 -6.28
CA VAL A 124 0.00 -21.66 -5.77
C VAL A 124 0.08 -21.77 -4.25
N VAL A 125 -1.04 -21.63 -3.52
CA VAL A 125 -1.03 -21.80 -2.06
C VAL A 125 -0.58 -23.20 -1.69
N ASN A 126 -1.06 -24.22 -2.39
CA ASN A 126 -0.65 -25.62 -2.16
C ASN A 126 0.85 -25.82 -2.41
N ALA A 127 1.37 -25.28 -3.53
CA ALA A 127 2.79 -25.39 -3.88
C ALA A 127 3.73 -24.72 -2.87
N LEU A 128 3.27 -23.64 -2.22
CA LEU A 128 4.05 -22.83 -1.26
C LEU A 128 3.74 -23.19 0.21
N SER A 129 3.02 -24.30 0.45
CA SER A 129 2.71 -24.81 1.77
C SER A 129 3.54 -26.05 2.10
N GLU A 130 3.92 -26.19 3.38
CA GLU A 130 4.47 -27.42 3.94
C GLU A 130 3.42 -28.54 3.83
N TRP A 131 2.18 -28.22 4.19
CA TRP A 131 1.02 -29.08 3.99
C TRP A 131 -0.26 -28.25 3.81
N LEU A 132 -1.26 -28.85 3.16
CA LEU A 132 -2.57 -28.25 2.95
C LEU A 132 -3.65 -29.32 3.06
N GLU A 133 -4.77 -28.99 3.70
CA GLU A 133 -5.95 -29.83 3.86
C GLU A 133 -7.19 -29.13 3.32
N VAL A 134 -8.03 -29.88 2.66
CA VAL A 134 -9.31 -29.40 2.11
C VAL A 134 -10.44 -30.29 2.64
N TYR A 135 -11.44 -29.66 3.23
CA TYR A 135 -12.71 -30.28 3.57
C TYR A 135 -13.81 -29.66 2.73
N VAL A 136 -14.66 -30.48 2.14
CA VAL A 136 -15.79 -30.01 1.33
C VAL A 136 -17.07 -30.65 1.83
N HIS A 137 -18.00 -29.80 2.26
CA HIS A 137 -19.35 -30.19 2.62
C HIS A 137 -20.22 -30.10 1.36
N ARG A 138 -20.69 -31.25 0.88
CA ARG A 138 -21.47 -31.31 -0.35
C ARG A 138 -22.29 -32.62 -0.44
N GLU A 139 -23.53 -32.50 -0.88
CA GLU A 139 -24.39 -33.66 -1.17
C GLU A 139 -24.55 -34.62 0.03
N GLY A 140 -24.59 -34.06 1.25
CA GLY A 140 -24.76 -34.82 2.50
C GLY A 140 -23.48 -35.47 3.04
N HIS A 141 -22.32 -35.23 2.42
CA HIS A 141 -21.05 -35.82 2.82
C HIS A 141 -19.97 -34.77 3.06
N ILE A 142 -19.01 -35.12 3.91
CA ILE A 142 -17.79 -34.35 4.16
C ILE A 142 -16.64 -35.06 3.44
N TYR A 143 -16.15 -34.44 2.39
CA TYR A 143 -15.00 -34.93 1.62
C TYR A 143 -13.73 -34.34 2.16
N TYR A 144 -12.62 -35.09 2.12
CA TYR A 144 -11.31 -34.70 2.64
C TYR A 144 -10.20 -35.08 1.68
N GLN A 145 -9.28 -34.14 1.46
CA GLN A 145 -8.03 -34.34 0.70
C GLN A 145 -6.90 -33.60 1.41
N ARG A 146 -5.72 -34.26 1.50
CA ARG A 146 -4.50 -33.65 2.05
C ARG A 146 -3.39 -33.63 1.01
N PHE A 147 -2.57 -32.61 1.10
CA PHE A 147 -1.37 -32.41 0.27
C PHE A 147 -0.20 -32.08 1.19
N GLU A 148 0.99 -32.55 0.84
CA GLU A 148 2.25 -32.31 1.56
C GLU A 148 3.40 -32.01 0.60
N ASN A 149 4.51 -31.56 1.13
CA ASN A 149 5.75 -31.35 0.38
C ASN A 149 5.58 -30.53 -0.90
N GLY A 150 4.95 -29.37 -0.80
CA GLY A 150 4.76 -28.49 -1.95
C GLY A 150 3.70 -28.96 -2.93
N GLY A 151 2.65 -29.64 -2.43
CA GLY A 151 1.45 -29.96 -3.17
C GLY A 151 1.32 -31.39 -3.65
N THR A 152 2.10 -32.31 -3.13
CA THR A 152 1.94 -33.76 -3.40
C THR A 152 0.72 -34.31 -2.67
N PRO A 153 -0.27 -34.93 -3.37
CA PRO A 153 -1.45 -35.49 -2.71
C PRO A 153 -1.10 -36.69 -1.81
N VAL A 154 -1.62 -36.66 -0.59
CA VAL A 154 -1.50 -37.78 0.36
C VAL A 154 -2.73 -38.66 0.24
N GLY A 155 -2.66 -39.64 -0.64
CA GLY A 155 -3.76 -40.56 -0.92
C GLY A 155 -4.87 -39.96 -1.79
N SER A 156 -5.98 -40.70 -1.95
CA SER A 156 -7.14 -40.29 -2.73
C SER A 156 -8.13 -39.47 -1.89
N LEU A 157 -9.02 -38.72 -2.56
CA LEU A 157 -10.17 -38.08 -1.94
C LEU A 157 -10.98 -39.10 -1.12
N LYS A 158 -11.33 -38.75 0.13
CA LYS A 158 -12.04 -39.61 1.07
C LYS A 158 -13.31 -38.94 1.57
N VAL A 159 -14.36 -39.73 1.81
CA VAL A 159 -15.48 -39.30 2.65
C VAL A 159 -15.08 -39.57 4.10
N VAL A 160 -15.09 -38.54 4.93
CA VAL A 160 -14.67 -38.62 6.35
C VAL A 160 -15.83 -38.44 7.33
N GLY A 161 -16.99 -38.06 6.84
CA GLY A 161 -18.21 -37.89 7.64
C GLY A 161 -19.41 -37.57 6.75
N ASP A 162 -20.56 -37.52 7.41
CA ASP A 162 -21.83 -37.09 6.84
C ASP A 162 -22.20 -35.70 7.39
N CYS A 163 -22.92 -34.90 6.63
CA CYS A 163 -23.49 -33.63 7.02
C CYS A 163 -24.94 -33.50 6.53
N ASP A 164 -25.64 -32.47 6.94
CA ASP A 164 -26.97 -32.22 6.39
C ASP A 164 -26.87 -31.92 4.89
N GLN A 165 -27.87 -32.34 4.12
CA GLN A 165 -27.87 -32.13 2.65
C GLN A 165 -27.84 -30.66 2.24
N GLU A 166 -28.36 -29.79 3.10
CA GLU A 166 -28.34 -28.33 2.89
C GLU A 166 -27.04 -27.67 3.38
N GLU A 167 -26.24 -28.37 4.17
CA GLU A 167 -24.95 -27.89 4.66
C GLU A 167 -23.91 -28.03 3.56
N THR A 168 -23.55 -26.91 2.98
CA THR A 168 -22.52 -26.83 1.93
C THR A 168 -21.41 -25.86 2.33
N GLY A 169 -20.22 -26.03 1.77
CA GLY A 169 -19.11 -25.13 1.99
C GLY A 169 -17.76 -25.75 1.74
N THR A 170 -16.75 -24.92 1.81
CA THR A 170 -15.35 -25.35 1.71
C THR A 170 -14.55 -24.86 2.90
N THR A 171 -13.70 -25.74 3.44
CA THR A 171 -12.69 -25.38 4.43
C THR A 171 -11.32 -25.73 3.88
N VAL A 172 -10.43 -24.75 3.86
CA VAL A 172 -9.02 -24.93 3.49
C VAL A 172 -8.15 -24.60 4.70
N ILE A 173 -7.27 -25.53 5.08
CA ILE A 173 -6.32 -25.34 6.17
C ILE A 173 -4.93 -25.54 5.59
N PHE A 174 -4.02 -24.62 5.86
CA PHE A 174 -2.67 -24.71 5.31
C PHE A 174 -1.63 -24.11 6.25
N LYS A 175 -0.40 -24.59 6.10
CA LYS A 175 0.78 -24.07 6.77
C LYS A 175 1.80 -23.67 5.71
N ALA A 176 2.21 -22.42 5.70
CA ALA A 176 3.21 -21.92 4.78
C ALA A 176 4.56 -22.64 4.97
N ASP A 177 5.28 -22.88 3.86
CA ASP A 177 6.55 -23.59 3.89
C ASP A 177 7.69 -22.64 4.34
N PRO A 178 8.37 -22.92 5.49
CA PRO A 178 9.44 -22.07 5.99
C PRO A 178 10.70 -22.10 5.09
N GLU A 179 10.84 -23.08 4.19
CA GLU A 179 11.92 -23.09 3.21
C GLU A 179 11.73 -22.02 2.12
N ILE A 180 10.47 -21.62 1.88
CA ILE A 180 10.13 -20.56 0.91
C ILE A 180 10.04 -19.20 1.62
N PHE A 181 9.37 -19.14 2.78
CA PHE A 181 9.18 -17.92 3.56
C PHE A 181 10.21 -17.84 4.69
N THR A 182 11.46 -17.52 4.30
CA THR A 182 12.61 -17.52 5.21
C THR A 182 12.66 -16.33 6.17
N GLU A 183 11.96 -15.23 5.87
CA GLU A 183 11.91 -14.05 6.75
C GLU A 183 10.93 -14.26 7.91
N THR A 184 9.74 -14.77 7.62
CA THR A 184 8.69 -15.02 8.61
C THR A 184 7.61 -15.95 8.07
N THR A 185 7.05 -16.78 8.95
CA THR A 185 5.83 -17.57 8.71
C THR A 185 4.65 -17.05 9.54
N VAL A 186 4.89 -16.01 10.37
CA VAL A 186 3.89 -15.46 11.28
C VAL A 186 2.95 -14.50 10.57
N TYR A 187 1.66 -14.77 10.60
CA TYR A 187 0.63 -13.91 10.03
C TYR A 187 0.30 -12.74 10.98
N ASP A 188 0.30 -11.51 10.43
CA ASP A 188 -0.11 -10.31 11.15
C ASP A 188 -1.63 -10.19 11.16
N TYR A 189 -2.21 -10.13 12.38
CA TYR A 189 -3.64 -9.99 12.58
C TYR A 189 -4.19 -8.68 12.03
N GLY A 190 -3.44 -7.57 12.16
CA GLY A 190 -3.86 -6.24 11.71
C GLY A 190 -4.00 -6.17 10.20
N VAL A 191 -3.04 -6.75 9.47
CA VAL A 191 -3.07 -6.86 8.00
C VAL A 191 -4.28 -7.65 7.53
N LEU A 192 -4.55 -8.81 8.16
CA LEU A 192 -5.73 -9.62 7.82
C LEU A 192 -7.04 -8.91 8.16
N SER A 193 -7.13 -8.30 9.34
CA SER A 193 -8.28 -7.54 9.83
C SER A 193 -8.68 -6.44 8.86
N GLN A 194 -7.71 -5.67 8.40
CA GLN A 194 -7.94 -4.56 7.47
C GLN A 194 -8.52 -5.04 6.13
N ARG A 195 -7.90 -6.06 5.53
CA ARG A 195 -8.35 -6.58 4.23
C ARG A 195 -9.73 -7.24 4.32
N LEU A 196 -10.01 -7.99 5.38
CA LEU A 196 -11.33 -8.59 5.57
C LEU A 196 -12.42 -7.53 5.79
N ARG A 197 -12.11 -6.45 6.51
CA ARG A 197 -13.02 -5.30 6.66
C ARG A 197 -13.29 -4.63 5.32
N GLU A 198 -12.28 -4.41 4.50
CA GLU A 198 -12.42 -3.86 3.15
C GLU A 198 -13.35 -4.74 2.29
N LEU A 199 -13.11 -6.06 2.28
CA LEU A 199 -13.94 -7.01 1.54
C LEU A 199 -15.39 -7.04 2.04
N ALA A 200 -15.63 -6.85 3.34
CA ALA A 200 -16.98 -6.77 3.89
C ALA A 200 -17.71 -5.50 3.43
N PHE A 201 -17.03 -4.36 3.31
CA PHE A 201 -17.61 -3.14 2.75
C PHE A 201 -17.92 -3.28 1.25
N LEU A 202 -17.06 -3.95 0.50
CA LEU A 202 -17.23 -4.16 -0.96
C LEU A 202 -18.34 -5.17 -1.29
N ASN A 203 -18.73 -6.02 -0.31
CA ASN A 203 -19.73 -7.06 -0.50
C ASN A 203 -20.84 -6.91 0.55
N LYS A 204 -21.82 -6.08 0.24
CA LYS A 204 -23.02 -5.77 1.04
C LYS A 204 -23.65 -7.02 1.63
N GLY A 205 -23.86 -7.07 2.94
CA GLY A 205 -24.51 -8.19 3.63
C GLY A 205 -23.65 -9.46 3.80
N LEU A 206 -22.40 -9.49 3.30
CA LEU A 206 -21.48 -10.58 3.57
C LEU A 206 -20.88 -10.45 4.98
N LYS A 207 -20.92 -11.52 5.75
CA LYS A 207 -20.31 -11.59 7.08
C LYS A 207 -18.91 -12.20 6.99
N LEU A 208 -17.90 -11.43 7.37
CA LEU A 208 -16.52 -11.87 7.47
C LEU A 208 -16.11 -11.93 8.95
N VAL A 209 -15.46 -13.01 9.38
CA VAL A 209 -15.00 -13.21 10.76
C VAL A 209 -13.50 -13.51 10.74
N LEU A 210 -12.73 -12.77 11.53
CA LEU A 210 -11.32 -13.06 11.80
C LEU A 210 -11.17 -13.51 13.25
N GLU A 211 -10.58 -14.68 13.45
CA GLU A 211 -10.37 -15.27 14.77
C GLU A 211 -8.88 -15.61 14.96
N ASP A 212 -8.31 -15.21 16.09
CA ASP A 212 -6.93 -15.51 16.45
C ASP A 212 -6.90 -16.43 17.67
N GLU A 213 -6.80 -17.72 17.42
CA GLU A 213 -6.71 -18.77 18.43
C GLU A 213 -5.27 -18.98 18.96
N ARG A 214 -4.31 -18.18 18.50
CA ARG A 214 -2.96 -18.14 19.08
C ARG A 214 -2.96 -17.45 20.45
N LEU A 215 -4.01 -16.70 20.74
CA LEU A 215 -4.23 -15.98 22.00
C LEU A 215 -5.22 -16.74 22.91
N ASP A 216 -5.07 -16.59 24.23
CA ASP A 216 -6.01 -17.09 25.21
C ASP A 216 -6.44 -15.93 26.15
N PRO A 217 -7.72 -15.48 26.12
CA PRO A 217 -8.78 -15.94 25.20
C PRO A 217 -8.54 -15.55 23.75
N ALA A 218 -9.11 -16.33 22.81
CA ALA A 218 -9.06 -16.02 21.38
C ALA A 218 -9.63 -14.63 21.08
N LYS A 219 -8.96 -13.90 20.18
CA LYS A 219 -9.46 -12.62 19.69
C LYS A 219 -10.36 -12.85 18.48
N VAL A 220 -11.55 -12.25 18.48
CA VAL A 220 -12.51 -12.38 17.38
C VAL A 220 -13.00 -11.01 16.94
N ASP A 221 -12.86 -10.69 15.65
CA ASP A 221 -13.45 -9.53 15.01
C ASP A 221 -14.45 -9.96 13.93
N GLU A 222 -15.62 -9.33 13.93
CA GLU A 222 -16.67 -9.55 12.93
C GLU A 222 -16.86 -8.30 12.08
N TYR A 223 -16.95 -8.47 10.76
CA TYR A 223 -17.19 -7.41 9.78
C TYR A 223 -18.45 -7.74 8.99
N HIS A 224 -19.45 -6.88 9.09
CA HIS A 224 -20.72 -7.04 8.39
C HIS A 224 -21.34 -5.66 8.17
N TYR A 225 -21.53 -5.26 6.91
CA TYR A 225 -21.97 -3.92 6.54
C TYR A 225 -23.10 -3.99 5.52
N GLU A 226 -24.29 -3.55 5.94
CA GLU A 226 -25.48 -3.52 5.09
C GLU A 226 -25.48 -2.32 4.12
N GLY A 227 -24.81 -1.23 4.49
CA GLY A 227 -24.72 -0.02 3.67
C GLY A 227 -23.61 -0.04 2.63
N GLY A 228 -22.74 -1.09 2.62
CA GLY A 228 -21.71 -1.29 1.60
C GLY A 228 -20.76 -0.10 1.44
N LEU A 229 -20.59 0.41 0.22
CA LEU A 229 -19.65 1.51 -0.07
C LEU A 229 -20.01 2.82 0.64
N ARG A 230 -21.29 3.07 0.97
CA ARG A 230 -21.67 4.26 1.77
C ARG A 230 -21.06 4.20 3.18
N GLU A 231 -21.16 3.05 3.84
CA GLU A 231 -20.54 2.86 5.15
C GLU A 231 -19.01 2.89 5.06
N TYR A 232 -18.47 2.43 3.94
CA TYR A 232 -17.04 2.49 3.70
C TYR A 232 -16.52 3.93 3.59
N VAL A 233 -17.19 4.79 2.83
CA VAL A 233 -16.86 6.23 2.75
C VAL A 233 -16.99 6.89 4.13
N ALA A 234 -18.05 6.57 4.90
CA ALA A 234 -18.20 7.05 6.27
C ALA A 234 -17.05 6.61 7.18
N PHE A 235 -16.64 5.35 7.06
CA PHE A 235 -15.48 4.81 7.79
C PHE A 235 -14.17 5.52 7.42
N LEU A 236 -13.92 5.77 6.14
CA LEU A 236 -12.74 6.48 5.66
C LEU A 236 -12.72 7.96 6.11
N ASN A 237 -13.89 8.56 6.29
CA ASN A 237 -14.04 9.92 6.80
C ASN A 237 -14.14 10.00 8.33
N LYS A 238 -14.00 8.88 9.06
CA LYS A 238 -14.14 8.83 10.52
C LYS A 238 -13.26 9.87 11.25
N ASN A 239 -12.07 10.11 10.74
CA ASN A 239 -11.10 11.05 11.33
C ASN A 239 -11.13 12.44 10.69
N LYS A 240 -11.97 12.66 9.67
CA LYS A 240 -12.14 13.91 8.94
C LYS A 240 -13.47 14.57 9.32
N THR A 241 -13.65 15.82 8.94
CA THR A 241 -14.92 16.52 9.12
C THR A 241 -15.66 16.56 7.78
N PRO A 242 -16.71 15.75 7.58
CA PRO A 242 -17.52 15.85 6.37
C PRO A 242 -18.14 17.24 6.24
N LEU A 243 -18.16 17.79 5.04
CA LEU A 243 -18.76 19.09 4.75
C LEU A 243 -20.28 19.02 4.58
N HIS A 244 -20.82 17.83 4.35
CA HIS A 244 -22.24 17.55 4.21
C HIS A 244 -22.58 16.15 4.73
N ASP A 245 -23.77 15.95 5.26
CA ASP A 245 -24.18 14.69 5.89
C ASP A 245 -24.46 13.57 4.88
N ARG A 246 -24.96 13.92 3.69
CA ARG A 246 -25.34 12.95 2.67
C ARG A 246 -24.12 12.43 1.92
N ILE A 247 -23.93 11.13 1.91
CA ILE A 247 -23.00 10.47 1.01
C ILE A 247 -23.64 10.37 -0.37
N ILE A 248 -22.93 10.81 -1.40
CA ILE A 248 -23.34 10.71 -2.80
C ILE A 248 -23.03 9.30 -3.24
N ASP A 249 -24.02 8.54 -3.65
CA ASP A 249 -23.87 7.17 -4.08
C ASP A 249 -24.68 6.86 -5.35
N CYS A 250 -24.17 5.95 -6.14
CA CYS A 250 -24.90 5.40 -7.28
C CYS A 250 -24.46 3.96 -7.54
N GLU A 251 -25.43 3.16 -7.99
CA GLU A 251 -25.24 1.80 -8.45
C GLU A 251 -26.06 1.61 -9.73
N ASP A 252 -25.42 1.15 -10.80
CA ASP A 252 -26.10 0.84 -12.07
C ASP A 252 -25.31 -0.19 -12.86
N THR A 253 -25.98 -0.84 -13.80
CA THR A 253 -25.37 -1.87 -14.66
C THR A 253 -25.57 -1.52 -16.13
N MET A 254 -24.48 -1.50 -16.89
CA MET A 254 -24.48 -1.25 -18.34
C MET A 254 -23.60 -2.27 -19.06
N ASN A 255 -24.14 -2.97 -20.06
CA ASN A 255 -23.44 -4.00 -20.83
C ASN A 255 -22.83 -5.11 -19.94
N ASP A 256 -23.60 -5.64 -18.98
CA ASP A 256 -23.17 -6.64 -17.98
C ASP A 256 -22.05 -6.18 -17.04
N ILE A 257 -21.67 -4.91 -17.08
CA ILE A 257 -20.71 -4.30 -16.17
C ILE A 257 -21.47 -3.52 -15.10
N SER A 258 -21.35 -3.94 -13.85
CA SER A 258 -21.94 -3.24 -12.72
C SER A 258 -20.94 -2.24 -12.15
N VAL A 259 -21.41 -1.03 -11.87
CA VAL A 259 -20.62 0.08 -11.31
C VAL A 259 -21.31 0.55 -10.06
N GLU A 260 -20.59 0.56 -8.95
CA GLU A 260 -21.02 1.14 -7.68
C GLU A 260 -20.01 2.22 -7.27
N ILE A 261 -20.49 3.41 -6.95
CA ILE A 261 -19.66 4.56 -6.55
C ILE A 261 -20.28 5.17 -5.30
N ALA A 262 -19.42 5.49 -4.33
CA ALA A 262 -19.82 6.31 -3.18
C ALA A 262 -18.75 7.38 -2.95
N MET A 263 -19.19 8.62 -2.60
CA MET A 263 -18.26 9.72 -2.37
C MET A 263 -18.83 10.78 -1.42
N GLN A 264 -17.94 11.51 -0.73
CA GLN A 264 -18.28 12.59 0.17
C GLN A 264 -17.13 13.60 0.27
N TYR A 265 -17.45 14.89 0.32
CA TYR A 265 -16.44 15.93 0.56
C TYR A 265 -16.22 16.16 2.06
N ASN A 266 -14.98 16.44 2.42
CA ASN A 266 -14.54 16.76 3.77
C ASN A 266 -13.71 18.05 3.78
N ASP A 267 -13.33 18.51 4.97
CA ASP A 267 -12.54 19.73 5.18
C ASP A 267 -11.07 19.62 4.76
N GLY A 268 -10.56 18.41 4.51
CA GLY A 268 -9.19 18.15 4.08
C GLY A 268 -8.84 18.75 2.71
N TYR A 269 -7.57 18.63 2.36
CA TYR A 269 -7.02 19.17 1.09
C TYR A 269 -6.63 18.06 0.10
N GLN A 270 -6.46 16.84 0.58
CA GLN A 270 -6.05 15.71 -0.24
C GLN A 270 -7.25 14.91 -0.77
N PRO A 271 -7.24 14.47 -2.02
CA PRO A 271 -8.21 13.51 -2.52
C PRO A 271 -7.86 12.10 -2.06
N ASN A 272 -8.85 11.34 -1.59
CA ASN A 272 -8.73 9.94 -1.25
C ASN A 272 -9.67 9.16 -2.17
N ILE A 273 -9.15 8.69 -3.29
CA ILE A 273 -9.92 7.95 -4.30
C ILE A 273 -9.37 6.53 -4.34
N TYR A 274 -10.23 5.56 -4.06
CA TYR A 274 -9.92 4.14 -4.11
C TYR A 274 -10.74 3.47 -5.18
N SER A 275 -10.07 2.66 -6.00
CA SER A 275 -10.70 2.00 -7.12
C SER A 275 -10.53 0.48 -7.05
N PHE A 276 -11.61 -0.24 -7.36
CA PHE A 276 -11.70 -1.69 -7.29
C PHE A 276 -12.29 -2.26 -8.57
N CYS A 277 -11.81 -3.43 -8.96
CA CYS A 277 -12.45 -4.23 -9.98
C CYS A 277 -12.54 -5.69 -9.51
N ASN A 278 -13.76 -6.25 -9.45
CA ASN A 278 -14.05 -7.58 -8.90
C ASN A 278 -13.43 -7.76 -7.50
N ASN A 279 -13.63 -6.77 -6.62
CA ASN A 279 -13.10 -6.69 -5.25
C ASN A 279 -11.56 -6.59 -5.13
N ILE A 280 -10.83 -6.52 -6.25
CA ILE A 280 -9.38 -6.33 -6.25
C ILE A 280 -9.07 -4.83 -6.25
N ASN A 281 -8.22 -4.40 -5.31
CA ASN A 281 -7.76 -3.02 -5.23
C ASN A 281 -6.81 -2.71 -6.39
N THR A 282 -7.21 -1.77 -7.25
CA THR A 282 -6.42 -1.29 -8.38
C THR A 282 -5.68 -0.02 -7.99
N HIS A 283 -4.68 -0.15 -7.12
CA HIS A 283 -4.01 1.01 -6.51
C HIS A 283 -3.26 1.90 -7.52
N GLU A 284 -2.97 1.42 -8.72
CA GLU A 284 -2.46 2.22 -9.85
C GLU A 284 -3.60 2.81 -10.71
N GLY A 285 -4.85 2.66 -10.27
CA GLY A 285 -6.03 3.16 -10.96
C GLY A 285 -6.42 2.32 -12.18
N GLY A 286 -6.74 2.99 -13.26
CA GLY A 286 -7.16 2.40 -14.52
C GLY A 286 -8.36 3.10 -15.13
N THR A 287 -8.95 2.48 -16.14
CA THR A 287 -10.02 3.09 -16.95
C THR A 287 -11.27 3.47 -16.16
N HIS A 288 -11.61 2.73 -15.10
CA HIS A 288 -12.74 3.05 -14.22
C HIS A 288 -12.50 4.34 -13.42
N GLU A 289 -11.30 4.49 -12.84
CA GLU A 289 -10.94 5.71 -12.13
C GLU A 289 -10.80 6.91 -13.08
N GLU A 290 -10.25 6.71 -14.28
CA GLU A 290 -10.21 7.75 -15.31
C GLU A 290 -11.63 8.21 -15.70
N GLY A 291 -12.57 7.27 -15.88
CA GLY A 291 -13.97 7.55 -16.17
C GLY A 291 -14.64 8.36 -15.06
N PHE A 292 -14.36 8.01 -13.81
CA PHE A 292 -14.82 8.74 -12.62
C PHE A 292 -14.28 10.17 -12.60
N ARG A 293 -12.97 10.37 -12.74
CA ARG A 293 -12.30 11.68 -12.72
C ARG A 293 -12.81 12.62 -13.82
N LEU A 294 -13.01 12.07 -15.03
CA LEU A 294 -13.55 12.83 -16.17
C LEU A 294 -15.00 13.27 -15.93
N ALA A 295 -15.85 12.35 -15.48
CA ALA A 295 -17.26 12.66 -15.23
C ALA A 295 -17.43 13.68 -14.11
N LEU A 296 -16.73 13.49 -12.98
CA LEU A 296 -16.73 14.40 -11.85
C LEU A 296 -16.40 15.83 -12.29
N THR A 297 -15.28 16.00 -12.97
CA THR A 297 -14.82 17.32 -13.42
C THR A 297 -15.80 17.95 -14.39
N ARG A 298 -16.35 17.19 -15.33
CA ARG A 298 -17.31 17.67 -16.32
C ARG A 298 -18.61 18.12 -15.68
N VAL A 299 -19.20 17.30 -14.81
CA VAL A 299 -20.50 17.60 -14.18
C VAL A 299 -20.37 18.82 -13.25
N ILE A 300 -19.34 18.87 -12.43
CA ILE A 300 -19.10 20.02 -11.54
C ILE A 300 -18.94 21.30 -12.34
N ASN A 301 -18.15 21.31 -13.43
CA ASN A 301 -18.01 22.50 -14.28
C ASN A 301 -19.34 22.92 -14.94
N ASN A 302 -20.12 21.97 -15.44
CA ASN A 302 -21.41 22.24 -16.04
C ASN A 302 -22.38 22.87 -15.02
N TYR A 303 -22.47 22.28 -13.82
CA TYR A 303 -23.31 22.80 -12.74
C TYR A 303 -22.86 24.18 -12.28
N ALA A 304 -21.54 24.38 -12.12
CA ALA A 304 -20.98 25.68 -11.72
C ALA A 304 -21.30 26.81 -12.71
N LYS A 305 -21.27 26.51 -14.01
CA LYS A 305 -21.63 27.48 -15.07
C LYS A 305 -23.14 27.73 -15.11
N SER A 306 -23.97 26.70 -15.11
CA SER A 306 -25.43 26.82 -15.22
C SER A 306 -26.07 27.51 -14.01
N HIS A 307 -25.44 27.44 -12.83
CA HIS A 307 -25.92 28.04 -11.58
C HIS A 307 -25.15 29.30 -11.14
N ASN A 308 -24.34 29.90 -12.05
CA ASN A 308 -23.60 31.15 -11.82
C ASN A 308 -22.54 31.12 -10.70
N PHE A 309 -22.00 29.94 -10.34
CA PHE A 309 -20.82 29.83 -9.46
C PHE A 309 -19.53 30.23 -10.20
N LEU A 310 -19.51 30.03 -11.53
CA LEU A 310 -18.49 30.52 -12.45
C LEU A 310 -19.09 31.47 -13.46
N LYS A 311 -18.44 32.59 -13.71
CA LYS A 311 -18.80 33.54 -14.78
C LYS A 311 -18.18 33.09 -16.11
N ASP A 312 -18.73 33.54 -17.23
CA ASP A 312 -18.21 33.20 -18.58
C ASP A 312 -16.73 33.58 -18.79
N LYS A 313 -16.22 34.53 -18.00
CA LYS A 313 -14.81 34.99 -18.04
C LYS A 313 -13.89 34.20 -17.11
N ASP A 314 -14.43 33.39 -16.22
CA ASP A 314 -13.64 32.63 -15.27
C ASP A 314 -13.07 31.37 -15.94
N ASP A 315 -11.86 31.00 -15.57
CA ASP A 315 -11.26 29.73 -15.99
C ASP A 315 -12.10 28.56 -15.47
N SER A 316 -12.18 27.50 -16.24
CA SER A 316 -12.84 26.26 -15.80
C SER A 316 -12.07 25.65 -14.62
N LEU A 317 -12.81 24.98 -13.71
CA LEU A 317 -12.24 24.21 -12.61
C LEU A 317 -11.40 23.07 -13.17
N SER A 318 -10.19 22.89 -12.64
CA SER A 318 -9.34 21.75 -12.97
C SER A 318 -9.85 20.49 -12.29
N GLY A 319 -9.37 19.32 -12.74
CA GLY A 319 -9.68 18.06 -12.07
C GLY A 319 -9.23 18.07 -10.59
N ASP A 320 -8.09 18.68 -10.27
CA ASP A 320 -7.59 18.76 -8.89
C ASP A 320 -8.47 19.67 -8.02
N ASP A 321 -8.96 20.79 -8.56
CA ASP A 321 -9.93 21.63 -7.84
C ASP A 321 -11.19 20.84 -7.46
N CYS A 322 -11.69 20.00 -8.37
CA CYS A 322 -12.89 19.19 -8.16
C CYS A 322 -12.67 18.03 -7.19
N ARG A 323 -11.43 17.64 -6.95
CA ARG A 323 -11.09 16.50 -6.07
C ARG A 323 -10.56 16.93 -4.70
N GLU A 324 -10.28 18.22 -4.46
CA GLU A 324 -9.78 18.68 -3.14
C GLU A 324 -10.76 18.30 -2.02
N GLY A 325 -10.28 17.50 -1.04
CA GLY A 325 -11.08 17.04 0.09
C GLY A 325 -12.15 15.99 -0.26
N LEU A 326 -12.03 15.31 -1.39
CA LEU A 326 -12.94 14.26 -1.81
C LEU A 326 -12.47 12.89 -1.30
N THR A 327 -13.33 12.19 -0.59
CA THR A 327 -13.21 10.74 -0.35
C THR A 327 -14.18 10.03 -1.29
N ALA A 328 -13.68 9.11 -2.13
CA ALA A 328 -14.48 8.38 -3.09
C ALA A 328 -14.01 6.93 -3.25
N ILE A 329 -14.97 6.05 -3.49
CA ILE A 329 -14.74 4.65 -3.82
C ILE A 329 -15.44 4.36 -5.14
N VAL A 330 -14.71 3.75 -6.07
CA VAL A 330 -15.21 3.32 -7.38
C VAL A 330 -15.04 1.81 -7.49
N SER A 331 -16.12 1.07 -7.45
CA SER A 331 -16.13 -0.39 -7.56
C SER A 331 -16.81 -0.81 -8.86
N VAL A 332 -16.12 -1.65 -9.63
CA VAL A 332 -16.63 -2.20 -10.89
C VAL A 332 -16.64 -3.72 -10.80
N LYS A 333 -17.74 -4.34 -11.21
CA LYS A 333 -17.85 -5.78 -11.41
C LYS A 333 -17.91 -6.05 -12.90
N HIS A 334 -16.85 -6.69 -13.42
CA HIS A 334 -16.67 -6.93 -14.85
C HIS A 334 -16.58 -8.45 -15.11
N PRO A 335 -17.30 -8.99 -16.13
CA PRO A 335 -17.26 -10.42 -16.42
C PRO A 335 -15.90 -10.91 -16.95
N ASP A 336 -15.16 -10.05 -17.66
CA ASP A 336 -13.85 -10.36 -18.25
C ASP A 336 -12.87 -9.17 -18.06
N PRO A 337 -12.38 -8.91 -16.82
CA PRO A 337 -11.48 -7.79 -16.57
C PRO A 337 -10.07 -8.06 -17.11
N GLN A 338 -9.49 -7.04 -17.74
CA GLN A 338 -8.13 -7.04 -18.25
C GLN A 338 -7.26 -6.12 -17.39
N TYR A 339 -6.22 -6.68 -16.81
CA TYR A 339 -5.30 -5.92 -15.94
C TYR A 339 -3.94 -5.76 -16.62
N GLU A 340 -3.26 -4.66 -16.29
CA GLU A 340 -1.85 -4.51 -16.60
C GLU A 340 -1.03 -5.34 -15.59
N GLY A 341 -0.52 -6.51 -16.00
CA GLY A 341 0.32 -7.39 -15.21
C GLY A 341 -0.41 -8.36 -14.27
N GLN A 342 0.36 -9.29 -13.70
CA GLN A 342 -0.13 -10.38 -12.85
C GLN A 342 -0.64 -9.90 -11.49
N THR A 343 -0.11 -8.81 -10.97
CA THR A 343 -0.48 -8.23 -9.68
C THR A 343 -1.82 -7.49 -9.68
N LYS A 344 -2.46 -7.36 -10.86
CA LYS A 344 -3.80 -6.79 -11.05
C LYS A 344 -3.96 -5.35 -10.54
N THR A 345 -2.87 -4.57 -10.56
CA THR A 345 -2.80 -3.23 -9.95
C THR A 345 -3.53 -2.14 -10.72
N LYS A 346 -3.76 -2.36 -12.03
CA LYS A 346 -4.39 -1.38 -12.92
C LYS A 346 -5.35 -2.04 -13.91
N LEU A 347 -6.55 -1.47 -14.04
CA LEU A 347 -7.57 -1.97 -15.00
C LEU A 347 -7.37 -1.35 -16.37
N GLY A 348 -7.32 -2.22 -17.42
CA GLY A 348 -7.06 -1.83 -18.82
C GLY A 348 -8.28 -1.72 -19.72
N ASN A 349 -9.43 -2.32 -19.37
CA ASN A 349 -10.64 -2.38 -20.22
C ASN A 349 -11.12 -1.00 -20.68
N ALA A 350 -10.98 -0.68 -21.96
CA ALA A 350 -11.26 0.66 -22.52
C ALA A 350 -12.73 1.08 -22.39
N GLU A 351 -13.68 0.14 -22.51
CA GLU A 351 -15.12 0.36 -22.43
C GLU A 351 -15.57 0.84 -21.06
N VAL A 352 -14.87 0.43 -19.99
CA VAL A 352 -15.21 0.76 -18.60
C VAL A 352 -15.15 2.26 -18.36
N ARG A 353 -14.18 2.97 -18.98
CA ARG A 353 -14.06 4.44 -18.88
C ARG A 353 -15.37 5.14 -19.24
N LYS A 354 -15.97 4.76 -20.37
CA LYS A 354 -17.20 5.37 -20.85
C LYS A 354 -18.40 5.00 -19.96
N ILE A 355 -18.48 3.75 -19.54
CA ILE A 355 -19.58 3.24 -18.70
C ILE A 355 -19.59 3.97 -17.36
N VAL A 356 -18.47 3.99 -16.63
CA VAL A 356 -18.34 4.70 -15.36
C VAL A 356 -18.62 6.19 -15.52
N SER A 357 -18.08 6.82 -16.58
CA SER A 357 -18.33 8.23 -16.84
C SER A 357 -19.79 8.54 -17.11
N THR A 358 -20.52 7.65 -17.76
CA THR A 358 -21.96 7.85 -18.06
C THR A 358 -22.81 7.67 -16.80
N ILE A 359 -22.59 6.61 -16.04
CA ILE A 359 -23.34 6.30 -14.81
C ILE A 359 -23.15 7.41 -13.78
N LEU A 360 -21.90 7.78 -13.51
CA LEU A 360 -21.62 8.85 -12.56
C LEU A 360 -22.19 10.19 -13.01
N ALA A 361 -22.06 10.55 -14.29
CA ALA A 361 -22.55 11.83 -14.77
C ALA A 361 -24.06 11.97 -14.57
N ASN A 362 -24.83 10.95 -14.91
CA ASN A 362 -26.28 10.96 -14.74
C ASN A 362 -26.69 11.04 -13.25
N ALA A 363 -26.03 10.25 -12.40
CA ALA A 363 -26.34 10.20 -10.98
C ALA A 363 -25.94 11.50 -10.26
N LEU A 364 -24.73 12.02 -10.54
CA LEU A 364 -24.23 13.24 -9.90
C LEU A 364 -25.02 14.49 -10.33
N ASP A 365 -25.35 14.62 -11.63
CA ASP A 365 -26.15 15.74 -12.14
C ASP A 365 -27.53 15.76 -11.45
N LYS A 366 -28.20 14.61 -11.40
CA LYS A 366 -29.45 14.44 -10.67
C LYS A 366 -29.31 14.79 -9.20
N PHE A 367 -28.28 14.28 -8.52
CA PHE A 367 -28.04 14.54 -7.10
C PHE A 367 -27.86 16.03 -6.80
N LEU A 368 -27.07 16.75 -7.60
CA LEU A 368 -26.81 18.17 -7.42
C LEU A 368 -28.08 19.01 -7.61
N LEU A 369 -28.94 18.64 -8.56
CA LEU A 369 -30.24 19.30 -8.79
C LEU A 369 -31.23 19.03 -7.65
N GLU A 370 -31.27 17.82 -7.13
CA GLU A 370 -32.17 17.42 -6.03
C GLU A 370 -31.73 17.92 -4.65
N ASN A 371 -30.44 18.28 -4.50
CA ASN A 371 -29.84 18.67 -3.21
C ASN A 371 -29.08 20.00 -3.32
N PRO A 372 -29.78 21.13 -3.55
CA PRO A 372 -29.17 22.43 -3.83
C PRO A 372 -28.27 22.95 -2.69
N ASP A 373 -28.60 22.66 -1.43
CA ASP A 373 -27.79 23.07 -0.28
C ASP A 373 -26.45 22.32 -0.26
N THR A 374 -26.47 21.00 -0.48
CA THR A 374 -25.25 20.19 -0.61
C THR A 374 -24.45 20.61 -1.83
N ALA A 375 -25.10 20.85 -2.95
CA ALA A 375 -24.46 21.32 -4.17
C ALA A 375 -23.73 22.65 -3.93
N LYS A 376 -24.34 23.59 -3.21
CA LYS A 376 -23.71 24.85 -2.85
C LYS A 376 -22.44 24.64 -2.02
N ILE A 377 -22.48 23.78 -1.00
CA ILE A 377 -21.31 23.45 -0.18
C ILE A 377 -20.18 22.88 -1.05
N ILE A 378 -20.50 21.97 -1.97
CA ILE A 378 -19.52 21.39 -2.90
C ILE A 378 -18.95 22.49 -3.81
N MET A 379 -19.81 23.35 -4.39
CA MET A 379 -19.36 24.44 -5.27
C MET A 379 -18.49 25.45 -4.51
N ASP A 380 -18.80 25.78 -3.28
CA ASP A 380 -17.98 26.65 -2.43
C ASP A 380 -16.59 26.04 -2.19
N LYS A 381 -16.53 24.73 -1.89
CA LYS A 381 -15.25 23.99 -1.70
C LYS A 381 -14.39 24.03 -2.97
N VAL A 382 -14.93 23.61 -4.11
CA VAL A 382 -14.18 23.50 -5.36
C VAL A 382 -13.76 24.88 -5.94
N THR A 383 -14.60 25.90 -5.77
CA THR A 383 -14.24 27.27 -6.19
C THR A 383 -13.18 27.88 -5.29
N LEU A 384 -13.18 27.54 -4.00
CA LEU A 384 -12.12 27.95 -3.07
C LEU A 384 -10.80 27.26 -3.40
N ALA A 385 -10.82 25.96 -3.74
CA ALA A 385 -9.66 25.22 -4.21
C ALA A 385 -9.05 25.86 -5.48
N SER A 386 -9.90 26.19 -6.47
CA SER A 386 -9.48 26.86 -7.69
C SER A 386 -8.83 28.21 -7.43
N LYS A 387 -9.42 29.04 -6.56
CA LYS A 387 -8.81 30.33 -6.18
C LYS A 387 -7.44 30.15 -5.52
N ALA A 388 -7.31 29.17 -4.62
CA ALA A 388 -6.04 28.86 -3.97
C ALA A 388 -4.96 28.40 -4.97
N ARG A 389 -5.33 27.51 -5.92
CA ARG A 389 -4.44 27.05 -6.99
C ARG A 389 -3.98 28.19 -7.88
N MET A 390 -4.88 29.08 -8.28
CA MET A 390 -4.56 30.26 -9.11
C MET A 390 -3.63 31.24 -8.36
N ALA A 391 -3.85 31.44 -7.05
CA ALA A 391 -2.97 32.25 -6.22
C ALA A 391 -1.58 31.61 -6.12
N ALA A 392 -1.49 30.29 -5.91
CA ALA A 392 -0.23 29.55 -5.90
C ALA A 392 0.52 29.66 -7.25
N LYS A 393 -0.19 29.54 -8.37
CA LYS A 393 0.39 29.69 -9.72
C LYS A 393 0.97 31.09 -9.92
N ARG A 394 0.23 32.14 -9.54
CA ARG A 394 0.73 33.54 -9.63
C ARG A 394 1.96 33.77 -8.76
N ALA A 395 1.97 33.22 -7.54
CA ALA A 395 3.13 33.33 -6.65
C ALA A 395 4.38 32.65 -7.24
N ARG A 396 4.22 31.46 -7.86
CA ARG A 396 5.31 30.76 -8.59
C ARG A 396 5.83 31.59 -9.75
N GLU A 397 4.96 32.13 -10.60
CA GLU A 397 5.35 32.92 -11.75
C GLU A 397 6.13 34.18 -11.34
N MET A 398 5.70 34.86 -10.26
CA MET A 398 6.42 35.99 -9.69
C MET A 398 7.81 35.61 -9.17
N THR A 399 7.92 34.46 -8.50
CA THR A 399 9.21 33.93 -8.01
C THR A 399 10.11 33.54 -9.18
N ARG A 400 9.58 32.84 -10.20
CA ARG A 400 10.32 32.44 -11.40
C ARG A 400 10.85 33.63 -12.20
N ARG A 401 10.08 34.74 -12.29
CA ARG A 401 10.55 35.99 -12.92
C ARG A 401 11.70 36.67 -12.16
N LYS A 402 11.69 36.55 -10.82
CA LYS A 402 12.81 37.06 -9.99
C LYS A 402 14.05 36.17 -10.10
N THR A 403 13.89 34.86 -10.24
CA THR A 403 15.00 33.89 -10.30
C THR A 403 15.59 33.74 -11.70
N ALA A 404 14.91 34.20 -12.76
CA ALA A 404 15.45 34.19 -14.13
C ALA A 404 16.67 35.14 -14.30
N LEU A 405 16.93 35.97 -13.29
CA LEU A 405 18.11 36.83 -13.22
C LEU A 405 19.27 36.21 -12.43
N ASP A 406 19.04 35.09 -11.71
CA ASP A 406 20.06 34.36 -10.96
C ASP A 406 20.49 33.10 -11.73
N VAL A 407 21.79 33.01 -12.01
CA VAL A 407 22.44 31.99 -12.87
C VAL A 407 22.44 30.57 -12.24
N SER A 408 21.93 30.39 -11.00
CA SER A 408 21.87 29.10 -10.30
C SER A 408 20.47 28.83 -9.78
N ASN A 409 19.77 27.88 -10.39
CA ASN A 409 18.42 27.45 -9.97
C ASN A 409 18.41 26.58 -8.71
N LEU A 410 19.55 26.25 -8.14
CA LEU A 410 19.67 25.36 -6.99
C LEU A 410 19.58 26.11 -5.66
N PRO A 411 19.04 25.47 -4.57
CA PRO A 411 19.02 26.10 -3.26
C PRO A 411 20.44 26.43 -2.78
N GLY A 412 20.69 27.67 -2.33
CA GLY A 412 22.02 28.10 -1.90
C GLY A 412 22.61 27.27 -0.73
N LYS A 413 21.77 26.53 0.00
CA LYS A 413 22.21 25.63 1.06
C LYS A 413 22.53 24.20 0.58
N LEU A 414 22.18 23.82 -0.64
CA LEU A 414 22.50 22.53 -1.23
C LEU A 414 23.99 22.44 -1.53
N ALA A 415 24.65 21.45 -0.93
CA ALA A 415 25.98 21.04 -1.35
C ALA A 415 25.84 19.91 -2.37
N ASP A 416 25.81 20.24 -3.66
CA ASP A 416 25.56 19.29 -4.74
C ASP A 416 26.77 18.35 -4.99
N CYS A 417 26.52 17.23 -5.67
CA CYS A 417 27.56 16.31 -6.14
C CYS A 417 28.02 16.69 -7.56
N SER A 418 29.17 16.15 -7.97
CA SER A 418 29.75 16.50 -9.28
C SER A 418 29.27 15.59 -10.42
N SER A 419 28.87 14.34 -10.13
CA SER A 419 28.28 13.43 -11.13
C SER A 419 26.96 14.00 -11.65
N LYS A 420 26.68 13.72 -12.93
CA LYS A 420 25.42 14.08 -13.61
C LYS A 420 24.54 12.86 -13.90
N ASP A 421 25.02 11.67 -13.56
CA ASP A 421 24.25 10.46 -13.69
C ASP A 421 23.38 10.25 -12.45
N PRO A 422 22.03 10.38 -12.55
CA PRO A 422 21.14 10.24 -11.40
C PRO A 422 21.23 8.84 -10.74
N SER A 423 21.59 7.80 -11.49
CA SER A 423 21.66 6.43 -11.01
C SER A 423 22.80 6.23 -10.01
N GLU A 424 23.88 7.00 -10.14
CA GLU A 424 25.01 7.01 -9.21
C GLU A 424 24.81 8.00 -8.05
N CYS A 425 23.95 9.02 -8.25
CA CYS A 425 23.81 10.15 -7.33
C CYS A 425 22.82 9.85 -6.20
N GLU A 426 23.17 10.34 -5.02
CA GLU A 426 22.30 10.28 -3.84
C GLU A 426 22.30 11.63 -3.11
N ILE A 427 21.15 11.97 -2.52
CA ILE A 427 20.99 13.18 -1.72
C ILE A 427 20.63 12.83 -0.28
N PHE A 428 21.41 13.35 0.67
CA PHE A 428 21.11 13.25 2.10
C PHE A 428 20.37 14.51 2.55
N ILE A 429 19.18 14.31 3.08
CA ILE A 429 18.40 15.39 3.73
C ILE A 429 18.71 15.31 5.22
N VAL A 430 19.43 16.31 5.71
CA VAL A 430 20.03 16.29 7.05
C VAL A 430 19.36 17.30 7.95
N GLU A 431 19.11 16.91 9.21
CA GLU A 431 18.57 17.79 10.22
C GLU A 431 19.64 18.79 10.71
N GLY A 432 19.34 20.08 10.54
CA GLY A 432 20.15 21.17 11.08
C GLY A 432 21.44 21.47 10.32
N ASP A 433 21.98 22.66 10.59
CA ASP A 433 23.22 23.14 9.95
C ASP A 433 24.47 22.45 10.54
N SER A 434 24.44 22.01 11.81
CA SER A 434 25.58 21.34 12.48
C SER A 434 25.86 19.98 11.85
N ALA A 435 24.88 19.08 11.87
CA ALA A 435 25.01 17.77 11.23
C ALA A 435 25.23 17.91 9.70
N GLY A 436 24.60 18.92 9.08
CA GLY A 436 24.83 19.27 7.69
C GLY A 436 26.28 19.68 7.40
N GLY A 437 26.98 20.31 8.35
CA GLY A 437 28.39 20.65 8.27
C GLY A 437 29.29 19.43 8.29
N SER A 438 29.09 18.52 9.24
CA SER A 438 29.82 17.24 9.35
C SER A 438 29.59 16.39 8.09
N ALA A 439 28.34 16.25 7.63
CA ALA A 439 27.99 15.52 6.43
C ALA A 439 28.64 16.10 5.16
N LYS A 440 28.66 17.42 5.00
CA LYS A 440 29.34 18.10 3.87
C LYS A 440 30.84 17.85 3.86
N SER A 441 31.46 17.73 5.03
CA SER A 441 32.90 17.49 5.16
C SER A 441 33.26 16.02 4.92
N GLY A 442 32.44 15.08 5.39
CA GLY A 442 32.69 13.64 5.32
C GLY A 442 32.24 12.97 4.02
N ARG A 443 31.38 13.58 3.22
CA ARG A 443 30.75 12.98 2.04
C ARG A 443 31.71 12.64 0.88
N ASP A 444 31.35 11.73 0.05
CA ASP A 444 31.91 11.60 -1.30
C ASP A 444 31.30 12.70 -2.21
N ARG A 445 32.13 13.69 -2.54
CA ARG A 445 31.71 14.83 -3.38
C ARG A 445 31.34 14.46 -4.82
N LYS A 446 31.72 13.27 -5.26
CA LYS A 446 31.42 12.80 -6.61
C LYS A 446 29.95 12.44 -6.75
N ILE A 447 29.40 11.69 -5.80
CA ILE A 447 28.08 11.07 -5.90
C ILE A 447 27.09 11.53 -4.83
N GLN A 448 27.55 12.15 -3.72
CA GLN A 448 26.72 12.51 -2.59
C GLN A 448 26.46 14.01 -2.51
N ALA A 449 25.17 14.38 -2.49
CA ALA A 449 24.69 15.75 -2.23
C ALA A 449 24.14 15.85 -0.80
N ILE A 450 24.28 17.02 -0.16
CA ILE A 450 23.77 17.30 1.17
C ILE A 450 22.84 18.50 1.14
N LEU A 451 21.63 18.31 1.64
CA LEU A 451 20.62 19.34 1.84
C LEU A 451 20.27 19.47 3.33
N PRO A 452 20.82 20.43 4.07
CA PRO A 452 20.43 20.66 5.45
C PRO A 452 19.05 21.32 5.51
N LEU A 453 18.18 20.84 6.42
CA LEU A 453 16.89 21.44 6.73
C LEU A 453 16.98 22.19 8.05
N ARG A 454 16.39 23.40 8.13
CA ARG A 454 16.37 24.21 9.35
C ARG A 454 15.09 23.97 10.13
N GLY A 455 15.18 23.07 11.10
CA GLY A 455 14.08 22.77 12.01
C GLY A 455 12.95 21.96 11.35
N LYS A 456 11.81 21.93 12.02
CA LYS A 456 10.63 21.16 11.59
C LYS A 456 10.03 21.75 10.32
N ILE A 457 9.88 20.94 9.28
CA ILE A 457 9.22 21.36 8.05
C ILE A 457 7.71 21.50 8.26
N LEU A 458 7.05 22.17 7.30
CA LEU A 458 5.61 22.34 7.33
C LEU A 458 4.89 20.96 7.29
N ASN A 459 3.93 20.77 8.20
CA ASN A 459 3.01 19.64 8.09
C ASN A 459 2.06 19.86 6.92
N VAL A 460 2.28 19.11 5.84
CA VAL A 460 1.53 19.26 4.58
C VAL A 460 0.10 18.68 4.67
N GLU A 461 -0.18 17.83 5.64
CA GLU A 461 -1.52 17.31 5.90
C GLU A 461 -2.49 18.46 6.30
N LYS A 462 -1.96 19.49 6.96
CA LYS A 462 -2.69 20.66 7.48
C LYS A 462 -2.53 21.91 6.60
N ALA A 463 -2.06 21.76 5.37
CA ALA A 463 -1.71 22.93 4.57
C ALA A 463 -2.12 22.79 3.11
N ARG A 464 -2.67 23.85 2.56
CA ARG A 464 -2.91 23.96 1.11
C ARG A 464 -1.61 24.09 0.33
N LEU A 465 -1.64 23.68 -0.93
CA LEU A 465 -0.51 23.68 -1.84
C LEU A 465 0.20 25.06 -1.93
N GLU A 466 -0.55 26.17 -1.88
CA GLU A 466 0.01 27.53 -1.86
C GLU A 466 0.96 27.74 -0.67
N ARG A 467 0.56 27.34 0.53
CA ARG A 467 1.37 27.46 1.75
C ARG A 467 2.57 26.53 1.70
N ILE A 468 2.41 25.33 1.14
CA ILE A 468 3.48 24.34 0.95
C ILE A 468 4.55 24.90 0.05
N LEU A 469 4.16 25.47 -1.09
CA LEU A 469 5.07 26.11 -2.05
C LEU A 469 5.66 27.44 -1.53
N GLY A 470 4.97 28.08 -0.59
CA GLY A 470 5.48 29.24 0.15
C GLY A 470 6.59 28.89 1.15
N ASN A 471 6.62 27.62 1.64
CA ASN A 471 7.62 27.19 2.61
C ASN A 471 9.00 27.00 1.96
N ALA A 472 10.04 27.61 2.58
CA ALA A 472 11.40 27.63 2.03
C ALA A 472 12.04 26.24 2.00
N GLU A 473 11.81 25.40 3.03
CA GLU A 473 12.37 24.06 3.13
C GLU A 473 11.76 23.12 2.08
N THR A 474 10.45 23.15 1.93
CA THR A 474 9.72 22.36 0.93
C THR A 474 10.14 22.75 -0.50
N ARG A 475 10.25 24.04 -0.78
CA ARG A 475 10.75 24.51 -2.08
C ARG A 475 12.18 24.05 -2.36
N SER A 476 13.03 24.07 -1.32
CA SER A 476 14.41 23.60 -1.45
C SER A 476 14.47 22.12 -1.84
N MET A 477 13.62 21.27 -1.24
CA MET A 477 13.53 19.85 -1.59
C MET A 477 13.02 19.66 -3.02
N ILE A 478 11.91 20.32 -3.41
CA ILE A 478 11.34 20.21 -4.76
C ILE A 478 12.40 20.62 -5.81
N THR A 479 13.10 21.73 -5.57
CA THR A 479 14.13 22.23 -6.49
C THR A 479 15.34 21.31 -6.55
N ALA A 480 15.78 20.74 -5.41
CA ALA A 480 16.89 19.82 -5.35
C ALA A 480 16.59 18.51 -6.09
N PHE A 481 15.39 17.95 -5.92
CA PHE A 481 15.00 16.70 -6.60
C PHE A 481 14.85 16.90 -8.12
N GLY A 482 14.35 18.05 -8.55
CA GLY A 482 14.21 18.41 -9.96
C GLY A 482 12.93 17.91 -10.63
N THR A 483 12.14 17.06 -9.97
CA THR A 483 10.95 16.40 -10.54
C THR A 483 9.74 17.31 -10.71
N GLY A 484 9.71 18.48 -10.06
CA GLY A 484 8.46 19.23 -9.90
C GLY A 484 7.49 18.56 -8.93
N ILE A 485 6.23 19.02 -8.89
CA ILE A 485 5.17 18.50 -8.01
C ILE A 485 3.80 18.71 -8.67
N GLY A 486 2.82 17.82 -8.38
CA GLY A 486 1.49 17.88 -8.98
C GLY A 486 1.53 17.66 -10.49
N ASP A 487 0.83 18.52 -11.25
CA ASP A 487 0.75 18.41 -12.72
C ASP A 487 2.11 18.56 -13.44
N GLU A 488 3.11 19.17 -12.77
CA GLU A 488 4.46 19.35 -13.31
C GLU A 488 5.43 18.21 -12.93
N PHE A 489 4.95 17.21 -12.19
CA PHE A 489 5.79 16.09 -11.74
C PHE A 489 6.22 15.23 -12.93
N ASP A 490 7.55 15.06 -13.05
CA ASP A 490 8.17 14.23 -14.06
C ASP A 490 9.33 13.46 -13.42
N ILE A 491 9.15 12.15 -13.24
CA ILE A 491 10.13 11.29 -12.59
C ILE A 491 11.46 11.20 -13.37
N ASN A 492 11.42 11.38 -14.71
CA ASN A 492 12.60 11.33 -15.55
C ASN A 492 13.56 12.52 -15.31
N LYS A 493 13.08 13.56 -14.60
CA LYS A 493 13.89 14.71 -14.19
C LYS A 493 14.51 14.54 -12.80
N LEU A 494 14.29 13.40 -12.16
CA LEU A 494 14.88 13.11 -10.85
C LEU A 494 16.41 13.15 -10.95
N ARG A 495 17.03 13.93 -10.07
CA ARG A 495 18.49 14.15 -10.07
C ARG A 495 19.27 13.14 -9.21
N TYR A 496 18.61 12.43 -8.34
CA TYR A 496 19.20 11.48 -7.38
C TYR A 496 18.33 10.25 -7.25
N HIS A 497 18.85 9.07 -7.62
CA HIS A 497 18.10 7.83 -7.49
C HIS A 497 18.12 7.25 -6.06
N LYS A 498 18.75 7.97 -5.10
CA LYS A 498 18.58 7.71 -3.67
C LYS A 498 18.35 9.03 -2.94
N ILE A 499 17.21 9.13 -2.29
CA ILE A 499 16.83 10.23 -1.40
C ILE A 499 16.90 9.68 0.01
N VAL A 500 17.92 10.06 0.76
CA VAL A 500 18.20 9.51 2.08
C VAL A 500 17.79 10.51 3.15
N ILE A 501 16.82 10.14 3.99
CA ILE A 501 16.41 10.90 5.14
C ILE A 501 17.38 10.57 6.29
N MET A 502 18.12 11.56 6.77
CA MET A 502 19.12 11.42 7.82
C MET A 502 18.82 12.42 8.94
N THR A 503 18.07 11.96 9.94
CA THR A 503 17.64 12.74 11.12
C THR A 503 18.28 12.20 12.39
N ASP A 504 18.31 13.01 13.43
CA ASP A 504 18.79 12.63 14.75
C ASP A 504 17.97 11.44 15.31
N ALA A 505 18.57 10.67 16.20
CA ALA A 505 17.95 9.48 16.81
C ALA A 505 17.05 9.83 18.01
N ASP A 506 16.60 11.08 18.12
CA ASP A 506 15.72 11.57 19.17
C ASP A 506 14.26 11.72 18.70
N VAL A 507 13.39 12.17 19.61
CA VAL A 507 11.95 12.37 19.33
C VAL A 507 11.69 13.47 18.30
N ASP A 508 12.55 14.49 18.23
CA ASP A 508 12.42 15.57 17.25
C ASP A 508 12.85 15.12 15.85
N GLY A 509 13.94 14.35 15.75
CA GLY A 509 14.36 13.72 14.51
C GLY A 509 13.33 12.72 13.97
N GLY A 510 12.70 11.94 14.86
CA GLY A 510 11.56 11.09 14.52
C GLY A 510 10.39 11.88 13.97
N HIS A 511 10.07 13.04 14.55
CA HIS A 511 9.00 13.93 14.06
C HIS A 511 9.37 14.56 12.71
N ILE A 512 10.61 14.98 12.50
CA ILE A 512 11.06 15.53 11.21
C ILE A 512 10.99 14.47 10.12
N ARG A 513 11.39 13.22 10.43
CA ARG A 513 11.28 12.09 9.50
C ARG A 513 9.85 11.87 9.04
N ILE A 514 8.87 11.83 9.97
CA ILE A 514 7.47 11.61 9.61
C ILE A 514 6.88 12.80 8.82
N LEU A 515 7.27 14.04 9.12
CA LEU A 515 6.88 15.21 8.33
C LEU A 515 7.40 15.12 6.88
N MET A 516 8.65 14.68 6.69
CA MET A 516 9.22 14.45 5.37
C MET A 516 8.53 13.31 4.62
N LEU A 517 8.27 12.19 5.31
CA LEU A 517 7.52 11.08 4.73
C LEU A 517 6.10 11.49 4.34
N THR A 518 5.42 12.31 5.15
CA THR A 518 4.11 12.87 4.82
C THR A 518 4.18 13.70 3.54
N PHE A 519 5.19 14.57 3.41
CA PHE A 519 5.39 15.37 2.21
C PHE A 519 5.68 14.51 0.97
N LEU A 520 6.58 13.54 1.07
CA LEU A 520 6.92 12.62 -0.02
C LEU A 520 5.72 11.78 -0.43
N TYR A 521 4.97 11.25 0.54
CA TYR A 521 3.78 10.46 0.29
C TYR A 521 2.67 11.26 -0.40
N ARG A 522 2.38 12.49 0.07
CA ARG A 522 1.27 13.30 -0.46
C ARG A 522 1.55 13.93 -1.82
N TYR A 523 2.81 14.32 -2.09
CA TYR A 523 3.13 15.14 -3.26
C TYR A 523 4.14 14.52 -4.23
N LEU A 524 4.86 13.50 -3.78
CA LEU A 524 5.95 12.86 -4.52
C LEU A 524 5.88 11.33 -4.41
N LYS A 525 4.68 10.78 -4.25
CA LYS A 525 4.42 9.35 -4.05
C LYS A 525 5.16 8.43 -5.02
N PRO A 526 5.27 8.75 -6.33
CA PRO A 526 6.03 7.92 -7.27
C PRO A 526 7.51 7.72 -6.89
N LEU A 527 8.11 8.61 -6.09
CA LEU A 527 9.48 8.42 -5.60
C LEU A 527 9.59 7.27 -4.58
N ILE A 528 8.54 7.07 -3.77
CA ILE A 528 8.45 5.94 -2.83
C ILE A 528 8.17 4.66 -3.61
N GLU A 529 7.19 4.68 -4.50
CA GLU A 529 6.75 3.52 -5.30
C GLU A 529 7.88 2.96 -6.18
N ASN A 530 8.72 3.84 -6.75
CA ASN A 530 9.90 3.44 -7.51
C ASN A 530 11.13 3.14 -6.64
N GLY A 531 11.00 3.24 -5.31
CA GLY A 531 12.03 2.84 -4.35
C GLY A 531 13.24 3.75 -4.28
N TYR A 532 13.07 5.04 -4.53
CA TYR A 532 14.14 6.03 -4.43
C TYR A 532 14.30 6.64 -3.03
N VAL A 533 13.40 6.32 -2.07
CA VAL A 533 13.40 6.91 -0.72
C VAL A 533 13.95 5.94 0.30
N TYR A 534 14.88 6.42 1.12
CA TYR A 534 15.55 5.65 2.17
C TYR A 534 15.60 6.45 3.48
N ALA A 535 15.67 5.73 4.60
CA ALA A 535 16.03 6.28 5.90
C ALA A 535 17.41 5.74 6.30
N ALA A 536 18.32 6.64 6.65
CA ALA A 536 19.61 6.25 7.21
C ALA A 536 19.44 5.79 8.65
N GLN A 537 20.22 4.81 9.04
CA GLN A 537 20.28 4.32 10.42
C GLN A 537 21.69 4.58 10.98
N PRO A 538 21.87 5.74 11.65
CA PRO A 538 23.13 5.99 12.36
C PRO A 538 23.22 5.11 13.61
N PRO A 539 24.45 4.82 14.14
CA PRO A 539 24.61 4.08 15.37
C PRO A 539 24.09 4.88 16.56
N LEU A 540 23.54 4.17 17.55
CA LEU A 540 23.09 4.75 18.82
C LEU A 540 24.23 4.86 19.84
N TYR A 541 25.19 3.95 19.76
CA TYR A 541 26.29 3.87 20.74
C TYR A 541 27.63 3.69 20.05
N LEU A 542 28.66 4.26 20.68
CA LEU A 542 30.06 3.94 20.45
C LEU A 542 30.62 3.33 21.75
N LEU A 543 30.98 2.06 21.73
CA LEU A 543 31.69 1.39 22.79
C LEU A 543 33.17 1.30 22.43
N ARG A 544 34.04 1.88 23.26
CA ARG A 544 35.50 1.81 23.10
C ARG A 544 36.08 0.83 24.08
N HIS A 545 36.75 -0.19 23.56
CA HIS A 545 37.46 -1.18 24.35
C HIS A 545 38.94 -1.23 23.91
N GLY A 546 39.81 -0.64 24.69
CA GLY A 546 41.24 -0.50 24.36
C GLY A 546 41.45 0.45 23.18
N LYS A 547 41.80 -0.10 22.00
CA LYS A 547 42.00 0.64 20.75
C LYS A 547 40.84 0.42 19.74
N ASP A 548 39.92 -0.44 20.09
CA ASP A 548 38.88 -0.86 19.19
C ASP A 548 37.58 -0.05 19.45
N ASP A 549 37.05 0.57 18.42
CA ASP A 549 35.80 1.32 18.42
C ASP A 549 34.71 0.42 17.82
N HIS A 550 33.64 0.16 18.61
CA HIS A 550 32.48 -0.63 18.20
C HIS A 550 31.27 0.27 18.12
N TYR A 551 30.73 0.43 16.90
CA TYR A 551 29.48 1.15 16.66
C TYR A 551 28.30 0.19 16.76
N LEU A 552 27.28 0.53 17.56
CA LEU A 552 26.16 -0.34 17.89
C LEU A 552 24.86 0.39 17.61
N TYR A 553 23.90 -0.34 17.02
CA TYR A 553 22.68 0.23 16.46
C TYR A 553 21.43 -0.05 17.31
N SER A 554 21.58 -0.84 18.40
CA SER A 554 20.48 -1.16 19.33
C SER A 554 21.00 -1.40 20.73
N ASP A 555 20.09 -1.29 21.72
CA ASP A 555 20.38 -1.66 23.13
C ASP A 555 20.75 -3.15 23.23
N TYR A 556 20.10 -4.00 22.43
CA TYR A 556 20.40 -5.43 22.38
C TYR A 556 21.85 -5.71 21.95
N GLU A 557 22.33 -5.03 20.90
CA GLU A 557 23.73 -5.17 20.47
C GLU A 557 24.71 -4.69 21.55
N LEU A 558 24.36 -3.60 22.24
CA LEU A 558 25.17 -3.07 23.35
C LEU A 558 25.26 -4.07 24.49
N ASP A 559 24.15 -4.66 24.90
CA ASP A 559 24.13 -5.60 26.03
C ASP A 559 24.82 -6.91 25.66
N LYS A 560 24.63 -7.41 24.44
CA LYS A 560 25.32 -8.58 23.91
C LYS A 560 26.83 -8.38 23.90
N LEU A 561 27.31 -7.22 23.42
CA LEU A 561 28.75 -6.94 23.39
C LEU A 561 29.33 -6.81 24.81
N LYS A 562 28.59 -6.23 25.77
CA LYS A 562 29.00 -6.18 27.20
C LYS A 562 29.13 -7.59 27.78
N GLU A 563 28.22 -8.51 27.47
CA GLU A 563 28.28 -9.90 27.90
C GLU A 563 29.50 -10.62 27.31
N GLU A 564 29.77 -10.42 26.01
CA GLU A 564 30.94 -10.99 25.32
C GLU A 564 32.28 -10.49 25.91
N LEU A 565 32.36 -9.21 26.25
CA LEU A 565 33.56 -8.62 26.86
C LEU A 565 33.79 -9.07 28.31
N GLY A 566 32.71 -9.47 28.99
CA GLY A 566 32.74 -9.98 30.36
C GLY A 566 32.83 -8.89 31.43
N PRO A 567 32.57 -9.25 32.72
CA PRO A 567 32.32 -8.30 33.82
C PRO A 567 33.54 -7.48 34.25
N ASN A 568 34.75 -7.87 33.83
CA ASN A 568 35.99 -7.16 34.20
C ASN A 568 36.58 -6.30 33.08
N ALA A 569 35.92 -6.23 31.92
CA ALA A 569 36.39 -5.45 30.78
C ALA A 569 36.29 -3.94 31.08
N LYS A 570 37.35 -3.20 30.74
CA LYS A 570 37.35 -1.74 30.82
C LYS A 570 36.99 -1.17 29.46
N TYR A 571 35.82 -0.57 29.37
CA TYR A 571 35.33 0.10 28.19
C TYR A 571 34.69 1.45 28.54
N THR A 572 34.55 2.31 27.55
CA THR A 572 33.77 3.55 27.66
C THR A 572 32.62 3.49 26.65
N ILE A 573 31.45 3.97 27.06
CA ILE A 573 30.27 4.04 26.19
C ILE A 573 29.93 5.50 25.98
N GLN A 574 29.79 5.89 24.73
CA GLN A 574 29.21 7.17 24.31
C GLN A 574 27.87 6.88 23.64
N ARG A 575 26.79 7.48 24.13
CA ARG A 575 25.48 7.47 23.46
C ARG A 575 25.40 8.69 22.56
N TYR A 576 25.08 8.49 21.28
CA TYR A 576 24.82 9.57 20.36
C TYR A 576 23.35 9.99 20.45
N LYS A 577 23.10 11.26 20.78
CA LYS A 577 21.75 11.85 20.79
C LYS A 577 21.42 12.50 19.46
N GLY A 578 22.44 12.98 18.74
CA GLY A 578 22.27 13.60 17.44
C GLY A 578 23.48 13.43 16.53
N LEU A 579 23.25 13.54 15.24
CA LEU A 579 24.27 13.44 14.18
C LEU A 579 25.34 14.53 14.30
N GLY A 580 25.00 15.66 14.92
CA GLY A 580 25.94 16.76 15.18
C GLY A 580 27.02 16.44 16.21
N GLU A 581 26.90 15.33 16.96
CA GLU A 581 27.90 14.84 17.91
C GLU A 581 28.97 13.98 17.23
N MET A 582 28.72 13.56 15.99
CA MET A 582 29.69 12.80 15.19
C MET A 582 30.61 13.74 14.43
N ASN A 583 31.90 13.42 14.42
CA ASN A 583 32.82 14.08 13.51
C ASN A 583 32.61 13.56 12.06
N PRO A 584 33.17 14.24 11.03
CA PRO A 584 32.98 13.87 9.64
C PRO A 584 33.40 12.44 9.30
N GLU A 585 34.50 11.94 9.89
CA GLU A 585 35.00 10.59 9.66
C GLU A 585 34.05 9.55 10.23
N GLN A 586 33.57 9.74 11.46
CA GLN A 586 32.61 8.84 12.11
C GLN A 586 31.30 8.76 11.31
N LEU A 587 30.79 9.92 10.87
CA LEU A 587 29.55 9.97 10.09
C LEU A 587 29.73 9.30 8.72
N TRP A 588 30.90 9.44 8.11
CA TRP A 588 31.24 8.73 6.88
C TRP A 588 31.24 7.22 7.11
N GLU A 589 32.06 6.74 8.03
CA GLU A 589 32.28 5.31 8.26
C GLU A 589 31.01 4.55 8.63
N THR A 590 30.12 5.17 9.40
CA THR A 590 28.94 4.48 9.96
C THR A 590 27.66 4.67 9.15
N THR A 591 27.50 5.82 8.48
CA THR A 591 26.18 6.24 7.97
C THR A 591 26.19 6.62 6.49
N MET A 592 27.33 7.10 5.95
CA MET A 592 27.36 7.62 4.59
C MET A 592 28.15 6.74 3.61
N ASN A 593 29.13 5.97 4.08
CA ASN A 593 29.92 5.09 3.23
C ASN A 593 29.05 3.94 2.66
N PRO A 594 28.92 3.83 1.32
CA PRO A 594 28.11 2.79 0.69
C PRO A 594 28.44 1.36 1.10
N GLU A 595 29.70 1.09 1.53
CA GLU A 595 30.16 -0.25 1.90
C GLU A 595 29.71 -0.68 3.30
N ASN A 596 29.54 0.27 4.24
CA ASN A 596 29.35 -0.05 5.66
C ASN A 596 27.99 0.41 6.21
N ARG A 597 27.33 1.36 5.55
CA ARG A 597 26.09 1.99 6.03
C ARG A 597 24.89 1.06 5.98
N VAL A 598 23.95 1.30 6.89
CA VAL A 598 22.62 0.67 6.86
C VAL A 598 21.60 1.70 6.36
N LEU A 599 20.92 1.39 5.26
CA LEU A 599 19.81 2.17 4.70
C LEU A 599 18.54 1.34 4.67
N ASN A 600 17.52 1.81 5.36
CA ASN A 600 16.19 1.21 5.31
C ASN A 600 15.41 1.83 4.15
N ARG A 601 15.12 1.04 3.12
CA ARG A 601 14.29 1.46 1.99
C ARG A 601 12.86 1.67 2.46
N ILE A 602 12.30 2.83 2.19
CA ILE A 602 10.90 3.11 2.48
C ILE A 602 10.05 2.46 1.38
N GLN A 603 9.14 1.59 1.81
CA GLN A 603 8.23 0.87 0.93
C GLN A 603 6.79 1.24 1.27
N LEU A 604 5.93 1.18 0.28
CA LEU A 604 4.51 1.41 0.41
C LEU A 604 3.79 0.08 0.18
N ASP A 605 3.54 -0.65 1.25
CA ASP A 605 2.90 -1.97 1.18
C ASP A 605 1.39 -1.84 0.95
N ASP A 606 0.75 -0.91 1.65
CA ASP A 606 -0.67 -0.59 1.52
C ASP A 606 -0.89 0.93 1.53
N ALA A 607 -1.30 1.48 0.38
CA ALA A 607 -1.51 2.91 0.22
C ALA A 607 -2.69 3.43 1.05
N MET A 608 -3.73 2.60 1.25
CA MET A 608 -4.91 2.99 2.03
C MET A 608 -4.58 3.02 3.53
N GLN A 609 -3.84 2.04 4.03
CA GLN A 609 -3.39 2.02 5.42
C GLN A 609 -2.46 3.19 5.71
N ALA A 610 -1.53 3.47 4.79
CA ALA A 610 -0.64 4.62 4.91
C ALA A 610 -1.42 5.93 4.96
N ASP A 611 -2.45 6.09 4.10
CA ASP A 611 -3.31 7.27 4.08
C ASP A 611 -4.03 7.47 5.42
N GLN A 612 -4.66 6.42 5.95
CA GLN A 612 -5.34 6.46 7.26
C GLN A 612 -4.38 6.78 8.40
N LEU A 613 -3.17 6.24 8.36
CA LEU A 613 -2.15 6.47 9.37
C LEU A 613 -1.64 7.92 9.34
N PHE A 614 -1.36 8.47 8.14
CA PHE A 614 -0.99 9.88 8.01
C PHE A 614 -2.13 10.81 8.43
N ASP A 615 -3.36 10.54 8.04
CA ASP A 615 -4.54 11.31 8.46
C ASP A 615 -4.70 11.29 9.99
N MET A 616 -4.60 10.13 10.61
CA MET A 616 -4.72 9.95 12.06
C MET A 616 -3.60 10.64 12.83
N LEU A 617 -2.34 10.45 12.41
CA LEU A 617 -1.17 10.94 13.15
C LEU A 617 -0.85 12.41 12.84
N MET A 618 -1.06 12.85 11.59
CA MET A 618 -0.65 14.16 11.09
C MET A 618 -1.82 15.10 10.80
N GLY A 619 -3.06 14.58 10.76
CA GLY A 619 -4.28 15.34 10.53
C GLY A 619 -4.60 16.40 11.59
N GLU A 620 -5.64 17.22 11.34
CA GLU A 620 -6.00 18.34 12.22
C GLU A 620 -6.58 17.88 13.56
N ARG A 621 -7.35 16.78 13.56
CA ARG A 621 -8.01 16.26 14.77
C ARG A 621 -7.01 15.64 15.73
N VAL A 622 -7.13 16.02 17.00
CA VAL A 622 -6.22 15.56 18.08
C VAL A 622 -6.67 14.22 18.66
N GLU A 623 -8.00 13.99 18.70
CA GLU A 623 -8.60 12.83 19.34
C GLU A 623 -8.10 11.49 18.76
N PRO A 624 -8.09 11.27 17.43
CA PRO A 624 -7.62 10.02 16.85
C PRO A 624 -6.17 9.70 17.23
N ARG A 625 -5.30 10.73 17.22
CA ARG A 625 -3.90 10.60 17.61
C ARG A 625 -3.72 10.26 19.08
N ARG A 626 -4.49 10.93 19.96
CA ARG A 626 -4.48 10.65 21.39
C ARG A 626 -4.93 9.22 21.68
N ASP A 627 -5.99 8.77 21.01
CA ASP A 627 -6.53 7.44 21.23
C ASP A 627 -5.56 6.37 20.73
N PHE A 628 -4.93 6.58 19.57
CA PHE A 628 -3.85 5.73 19.06
C PHE A 628 -2.68 5.61 20.06
N ILE A 629 -2.23 6.74 20.65
CA ILE A 629 -1.16 6.73 21.66
C ILE A 629 -1.58 5.91 22.90
N ARG A 630 -2.83 6.05 23.36
CA ARG A 630 -3.33 5.30 24.52
C ARG A 630 -3.40 3.80 24.25
N GLU A 631 -3.89 3.40 23.09
CA GLU A 631 -4.01 1.99 22.69
C GLU A 631 -2.64 1.31 22.57
N ASN A 632 -1.64 2.05 22.09
CA ASN A 632 -0.31 1.53 21.82
C ASN A 632 0.71 1.79 22.95
N ALA A 633 0.33 2.52 23.99
CA ALA A 633 1.23 2.86 25.11
C ALA A 633 1.83 1.63 25.81
N LYS A 634 1.12 0.51 25.81
CA LYS A 634 1.57 -0.77 26.39
C LYS A 634 2.74 -1.43 25.66
N TYR A 635 2.99 -1.03 24.40
CA TYR A 635 4.08 -1.56 23.57
C TYR A 635 5.35 -0.71 23.63
N VAL A 636 5.31 0.41 24.38
CA VAL A 636 6.47 1.28 24.52
C VAL A 636 7.40 0.68 25.59
N GLU A 637 8.54 0.18 25.16
CA GLU A 637 9.54 -0.44 26.06
C GLU A 637 10.54 0.58 26.60
N ASN A 638 10.90 1.62 25.82
CA ASN A 638 11.86 2.64 26.20
C ASN A 638 11.26 4.03 26.04
N LEU A 639 10.98 4.70 27.14
CA LEU A 639 10.67 6.13 27.16
C LEU A 639 11.98 6.91 27.32
N ASP A 640 12.33 7.71 26.31
CA ASP A 640 13.40 8.69 26.41
C ASP A 640 12.85 9.89 27.22
N ILE A 641 13.01 9.83 28.57
CA ILE A 641 12.54 10.84 29.51
C ILE A 641 13.71 11.76 29.87
#